data_a6c3202d9d3b403b1e67a75a1e141774
#
_entry.id   a6c3202d9d3b403b1e67a75a1e141774
#
_cell.length_a   1.000
_cell.length_b   1.000
_cell.length_c   1.000
_cell.angle_alpha   90.00
_cell.angle_beta   90.00
_cell.angle_gamma   90.00
#
_symmetry.space_group_name_H-M   'P 1'
#
loop_
_entity.id
_entity.type
_entity.pdbx_description
1 polymer ?
#
loop_
_entity_poly.entity_id
_entity_poly.type
_entity_poly.pdbx_seq_one_letter_code
_entity_poly.pdbx_strand_id
1 'polypeptide(L)'
;LKKTRMMQLFELEVKEEVFYDEVVHLMYMPESWRNYLKDSNEYKLAFKVKPLGLKLQSIFPEIINVAVDYKFVETDLPWIVATEKISESLIKKLTLGWLASTKRCTVSELPEDLKKAQLSWSTTRFGEITTDSTQKYIDKYQWLPAFAAIKFCAEPRKVDLGQGIIKEFQFYHTIFNGKHECVTEPYMKSNKHDPFSYVLRVSLQNRGGDANRMLLSVSMGRRRYVKDSKIKMDKKTKGLACYLKDNHTCSVLVSVRNPELDQHTKSFSQLQFERFVDKDKGTFTRWKTALDNLYWDILYGERFEADMLLTEPAEYLDGNGEITAWVVNHNSFENKGNWVKAGLGLSEKRGLFNAFKERLAEYNIKPLQPIEGMPRNKMNSQRLPIVCHKAQDIIIEVYSSEEMFAAMKQAYTTPLKFIDIVPKEEKGVVIFKRQISDHVYELHSDKEVTVEFIHRDPEGIVSELEIGTYTADVAYAKLVDQIKKKLGTYSNQQYKKTLALIEINGKDSWRDGADPKAAIRDAMKQCGRLSQFIEPLTNKRDDFDEIVAEGNKDTGSNADTGRMVNALLDLLNDSGFLSHNVTKLEENKSILSFKVLKADRDYLPVVSKMDGTEVVIKMLGVDTWIPIGDAPFHLDRAKMLKKPQKNKNNSSAVFKTFVTQVIENELDQGDRPIVVMMNATLRNGWLDVLLNPRIQYDVVPYLNERLANESRIKFIRINTTNLDVPQYRIFDPENEEIPKKESGIFKDPLGIYYGVGGRPSAWQGSLVTDIKYTKPSKLLLQQRAVECIPLGPLDENERDDLAYLVDQLRRVGLTFDTHTVDPYPIKVLNILSKYLTGNEEFFDDGFDDEVEVEEEVDEIPVVVN
;
A
#
# COMPACT_ATOMS: atom_id res chain seq x y z
N LEU A 1 -35.30 18.27 4.01
CA LEU A 1 -34.71 17.33 4.98
C LEU A 1 -33.29 17.00 4.51
N LYS A 2 -32.28 17.38 5.30
CA LYS A 2 -30.89 16.93 5.05
C LYS A 2 -30.89 15.40 5.18
N LYS A 3 -30.56 14.69 4.11
CA LYS A 3 -30.44 13.23 4.21
C LYS A 3 -29.23 12.91 5.09
N THR A 4 -29.50 12.32 6.24
CA THR A 4 -28.47 11.82 7.16
C THR A 4 -27.67 10.73 6.47
N ARG A 5 -26.34 10.74 6.61
CA ARG A 5 -25.45 9.73 6.07
C ARG A 5 -24.76 9.07 7.22
N MET A 6 -24.69 7.75 7.18
CA MET A 6 -23.97 6.98 8.20
C MET A 6 -22.84 6.21 7.58
N MET A 7 -21.70 6.16 8.28
CA MET A 7 -20.57 5.31 7.93
C MET A 7 -20.45 4.21 8.97
N GLN A 8 -20.40 2.97 8.53
CA GLN A 8 -20.04 1.83 9.36
C GLN A 8 -18.62 1.40 9.01
N LEU A 9 -17.78 1.44 10.01
CA LEU A 9 -16.44 0.82 9.93
C LEU A 9 -16.57 -0.69 10.13
N PHE A 10 -15.76 -1.46 9.43
CA PHE A 10 -15.74 -2.91 9.59
C PHE A 10 -14.82 -3.31 10.74
N GLU A 11 -15.22 -2.89 11.92
CA GLU A 11 -14.51 -3.11 13.18
C GLU A 11 -15.46 -3.57 14.28
N LEU A 12 -14.94 -4.39 15.17
CA LEU A 12 -15.65 -4.94 16.32
C LEU A 12 -14.86 -4.62 17.60
N GLU A 13 -15.52 -4.12 18.61
CA GLU A 13 -14.91 -3.88 19.91
C GLU A 13 -14.74 -5.19 20.67
N VAL A 14 -13.53 -5.43 21.17
CA VAL A 14 -13.15 -6.65 21.87
C VAL A 14 -12.48 -6.31 23.18
N LYS A 15 -12.78 -7.09 24.22
CA LYS A 15 -12.08 -7.07 25.50
C LYS A 15 -11.04 -8.17 25.52
N GLU A 16 -9.93 -7.94 26.21
CA GLU A 16 -8.84 -8.90 26.29
C GLU A 16 -9.29 -10.22 26.92
N GLU A 17 -10.19 -10.15 27.92
CA GLU A 17 -10.62 -11.31 28.69
C GLU A 17 -11.61 -12.23 27.94
N VAL A 18 -12.05 -11.86 26.75
CA VAL A 18 -13.14 -12.53 26.03
C VAL A 18 -12.89 -14.02 25.76
N PHE A 19 -11.64 -14.43 25.65
CA PHE A 19 -11.25 -15.82 25.40
C PHE A 19 -10.50 -16.47 26.56
N TYR A 20 -10.52 -15.88 27.77
CA TYR A 20 -9.75 -16.41 28.91
C TYR A 20 -10.25 -17.77 29.41
N ASP A 21 -11.50 -18.10 29.20
CA ASP A 21 -12.07 -19.41 29.54
C ASP A 21 -11.76 -20.51 28.52
N GLU A 22 -11.19 -20.19 27.38
CA GLU A 22 -10.84 -21.16 26.35
C GLU A 22 -9.72 -22.09 26.82
N VAL A 23 -9.87 -23.37 26.49
CA VAL A 23 -8.85 -24.39 26.76
C VAL A 23 -7.77 -24.29 25.72
N VAL A 24 -6.54 -24.24 26.17
CA VAL A 24 -5.35 -24.18 25.29
C VAL A 24 -4.32 -25.21 25.69
N HIS A 25 -3.46 -25.54 24.75
CA HIS A 25 -2.37 -26.47 24.90
C HIS A 25 -1.05 -25.70 24.77
N LEU A 26 -0.14 -25.96 25.71
CA LEU A 26 1.15 -25.29 25.81
C LEU A 26 2.27 -26.28 25.49
N MET A 27 3.18 -25.86 24.66
CA MET A 27 4.44 -26.59 24.43
C MET A 27 5.62 -25.71 24.81
N TYR A 28 6.51 -26.25 25.61
CA TYR A 28 7.75 -25.59 26.01
C TYR A 28 8.91 -26.12 25.16
N MET A 29 9.83 -25.23 24.82
CA MET A 29 11.02 -25.65 24.10
C MET A 29 11.93 -26.46 25.05
N PRO A 30 12.40 -27.66 24.64
CA PRO A 30 13.29 -28.49 25.46
C PRO A 30 14.56 -27.74 25.90
N GLU A 31 15.03 -27.99 27.09
CA GLU A 31 16.21 -27.35 27.65
C GLU A 31 17.47 -27.53 26.77
N SER A 32 17.65 -28.72 26.22
CA SER A 32 18.74 -29.01 25.28
C SER A 32 18.71 -28.09 24.05
N TRP A 33 17.52 -27.83 23.50
CA TRP A 33 17.34 -26.92 22.37
C TRP A 33 17.61 -25.45 22.77
N ARG A 34 17.11 -25.06 23.94
CA ARG A 34 17.37 -23.70 24.47
C ARG A 34 18.85 -23.45 24.70
N ASN A 35 19.53 -24.39 25.32
CA ASN A 35 20.98 -24.30 25.59
C ASN A 35 21.77 -24.28 24.28
N TYR A 36 21.41 -25.09 23.30
CA TYR A 36 22.04 -25.08 21.98
C TYR A 36 21.90 -23.74 21.26
N LEU A 37 20.73 -23.10 21.37
CA LEU A 37 20.49 -21.77 20.79
C LEU A 37 21.24 -20.65 21.51
N LYS A 38 21.51 -20.82 22.83
CA LYS A 38 22.31 -19.89 23.64
C LYS A 38 23.81 -20.03 23.40
N ASP A 39 24.30 -21.27 23.43
CA ASP A 39 25.71 -21.59 23.40
C ASP A 39 26.38 -21.46 22.03
N SER A 40 25.54 -21.44 20.99
CA SER A 40 26.06 -21.07 19.69
C SER A 40 26.55 -19.62 19.81
N ASN A 41 27.86 -19.38 19.67
CA ASN A 41 28.46 -18.03 19.52
C ASN A 41 27.79 -17.18 18.41
N GLU A 42 26.72 -17.66 17.90
CA GLU A 42 25.81 -17.09 16.95
C GLU A 42 24.55 -16.66 17.69
N TYR A 43 24.61 -15.56 18.46
CA TYR A 43 23.43 -14.78 18.85
C TYR A 43 22.42 -14.62 17.69
N LYS A 44 22.91 -14.79 16.47
CA LYS A 44 22.14 -14.82 15.23
C LYS A 44 21.14 -15.97 15.13
N LEU A 45 21.32 -17.10 15.81
CA LEU A 45 20.39 -18.26 15.76
C LEU A 45 19.13 -17.99 16.56
N ALA A 46 19.25 -17.40 17.73
CA ALA A 46 18.09 -17.03 18.55
C ALA A 46 17.18 -16.03 17.81
N PHE A 47 17.76 -15.10 17.03
CA PHE A 47 16.99 -14.17 16.20
C PHE A 47 16.29 -14.84 15.00
N LYS A 48 16.74 -16.02 14.59
CA LYS A 48 16.12 -16.79 13.50
C LYS A 48 14.96 -17.69 13.94
N VAL A 49 14.64 -17.74 15.22
CA VAL A 49 13.50 -18.52 15.74
C VAL A 49 12.16 -17.94 15.30
N LYS A 50 12.09 -16.62 15.12
CA LYS A 50 10.86 -15.96 14.61
C LYS A 50 10.39 -16.51 13.27
N PRO A 51 11.23 -16.64 12.23
CA PRO A 51 10.82 -17.30 10.97
C PRO A 51 10.33 -18.74 11.16
N LEU A 52 10.96 -19.52 12.02
CA LEU A 52 10.47 -20.88 12.36
C LEU A 52 9.07 -20.81 12.99
N GLY A 53 8.88 -19.94 13.98
CA GLY A 53 7.60 -19.79 14.67
C GLY A 53 6.48 -19.38 13.72
N LEU A 54 6.71 -18.37 12.89
CA LEU A 54 5.74 -17.93 11.88
C LEU A 54 5.45 -19.01 10.84
N LYS A 55 6.44 -19.83 10.48
CA LYS A 55 6.24 -20.97 9.59
C LYS A 55 5.42 -22.07 10.24
N LEU A 56 5.69 -22.43 11.50
CA LEU A 56 4.86 -23.38 12.25
C LEU A 56 3.40 -22.91 12.32
N GLN A 57 3.17 -21.61 12.60
CA GLN A 57 1.82 -21.04 12.57
C GLN A 57 1.16 -21.13 11.20
N SER A 58 1.91 -20.91 10.12
CA SER A 58 1.34 -21.00 8.77
C SER A 58 0.97 -22.43 8.36
N ILE A 59 1.63 -23.41 8.94
CA ILE A 59 1.36 -24.84 8.73
C ILE A 59 0.20 -25.32 9.63
N PHE A 60 0.23 -24.90 10.87
CA PHE A 60 -0.71 -25.29 11.93
C PHE A 60 -1.48 -24.06 12.43
N PRO A 61 -2.58 -23.70 11.77
CA PRO A 61 -3.34 -22.51 12.13
C PRO A 61 -4.02 -22.60 13.50
N GLU A 62 -4.02 -23.77 14.15
CA GLU A 62 -4.39 -23.96 15.55
C GLU A 62 -3.43 -23.28 16.53
N ILE A 63 -2.21 -22.96 16.08
CA ILE A 63 -1.24 -22.20 16.86
C ILE A 63 -1.70 -20.73 16.93
N ILE A 64 -2.12 -20.32 18.09
CA ILE A 64 -2.61 -18.95 18.32
C ILE A 64 -1.51 -17.99 18.73
N ASN A 65 -0.41 -18.49 19.26
CA ASN A 65 0.75 -17.70 19.63
C ASN A 65 2.03 -18.54 19.55
N VAL A 66 3.07 -17.93 18.99
CA VAL A 66 4.44 -18.44 19.05
C VAL A 66 5.35 -17.38 19.65
N ALA A 67 6.30 -17.80 20.46
CA ALA A 67 7.32 -16.90 20.98
C ALA A 67 8.23 -16.44 19.82
N VAL A 68 8.25 -15.13 19.56
CA VAL A 68 9.03 -14.52 18.48
C VAL A 68 10.25 -13.75 19.00
N ASP A 69 10.29 -13.42 20.29
CA ASP A 69 11.43 -12.76 20.92
C ASP A 69 12.46 -13.80 21.36
N TYR A 70 13.74 -13.57 21.04
CA TYR A 70 14.83 -14.45 21.47
C TYR A 70 14.90 -14.64 23.00
N LYS A 71 14.35 -13.71 23.78
CA LYS A 71 14.34 -13.76 25.25
C LYS A 71 13.59 -14.97 25.80
N PHE A 72 12.63 -15.55 25.07
CA PHE A 72 11.93 -16.75 25.52
C PHE A 72 12.88 -17.95 25.74
N VAL A 73 14.02 -17.97 25.02
CA VAL A 73 15.06 -18.98 25.19
C VAL A 73 15.69 -18.91 26.58
N GLU A 74 15.62 -17.75 27.23
CA GLU A 74 16.19 -17.50 28.57
C GLU A 74 15.19 -17.78 29.70
N THR A 75 13.91 -18.05 29.37
CA THR A 75 12.83 -18.16 30.35
C THR A 75 12.04 -19.46 30.21
N ASP A 76 11.37 -19.89 31.27
CA ASP A 76 10.44 -21.04 31.24
C ASP A 76 9.04 -20.65 30.74
N LEU A 77 8.98 -19.93 29.63
CA LEU A 77 7.76 -19.52 28.99
C LEU A 77 7.33 -20.51 27.92
N PRO A 78 6.03 -20.64 27.64
CA PRO A 78 5.56 -21.47 26.56
C PRO A 78 6.09 -20.96 25.22
N TRP A 79 6.67 -21.87 24.46
CA TRP A 79 7.12 -21.59 23.09
C TRP A 79 5.97 -21.51 22.12
N ILE A 80 5.05 -22.49 22.22
CA ILE A 80 3.85 -22.59 21.38
C ILE A 80 2.61 -22.64 22.27
N VAL A 81 1.60 -21.86 21.90
CA VAL A 81 0.23 -21.92 22.45
C VAL A 81 -0.72 -22.27 21.32
N ALA A 82 -1.48 -23.35 21.48
CA ALA A 82 -2.41 -23.83 20.45
C ALA A 82 -3.79 -24.18 21.01
N THR A 83 -4.81 -24.13 20.17
CA THR A 83 -6.18 -24.55 20.53
C THR A 83 -6.36 -26.05 20.50
N GLU A 84 -5.49 -26.76 19.80
CA GLU A 84 -5.50 -28.24 19.69
C GLU A 84 -4.06 -28.78 19.80
N LYS A 85 -3.93 -30.05 20.18
CA LYS A 85 -2.63 -30.70 20.26
C LYS A 85 -2.20 -31.13 18.86
N ILE A 86 -1.10 -30.57 18.40
CA ILE A 86 -0.44 -30.92 17.15
C ILE A 86 0.54 -32.07 17.38
N SER A 87 0.79 -32.88 16.38
CA SER A 87 1.74 -34.00 16.47
C SER A 87 3.13 -33.51 16.91
N GLU A 88 3.58 -33.94 18.07
CA GLU A 88 4.89 -33.61 18.64
C GLU A 88 6.02 -34.08 17.73
N SER A 89 5.85 -35.24 17.09
CA SER A 89 6.84 -35.78 16.16
C SER A 89 7.00 -34.86 14.93
N LEU A 90 5.93 -34.24 14.47
CA LEU A 90 5.92 -33.36 13.33
C LEU A 90 6.62 -32.02 13.65
N ILE A 91 6.26 -31.39 14.79
CA ILE A 91 6.91 -30.18 15.26
C ILE A 91 8.41 -30.43 15.46
N LYS A 92 8.76 -31.59 16.02
CA LYS A 92 10.14 -32.00 16.21
C LYS A 92 10.89 -32.14 14.89
N LYS A 93 10.34 -32.83 13.91
CA LYS A 93 10.96 -33.03 12.58
C LYS A 93 11.21 -31.66 11.92
N LEU A 94 10.22 -30.77 11.91
CA LEU A 94 10.33 -29.43 11.33
C LEU A 94 11.39 -28.58 12.03
N THR A 95 11.46 -28.63 13.35
CA THR A 95 12.43 -27.86 14.12
C THR A 95 13.85 -28.39 13.92
N LEU A 96 14.06 -29.70 13.95
CA LEU A 96 15.37 -30.30 13.70
C LEU A 96 15.82 -30.06 12.25
N GLY A 97 14.93 -30.14 11.29
CA GLY A 97 15.22 -29.81 9.90
C GLY A 97 15.61 -28.33 9.73
N TRP A 98 14.91 -27.42 10.42
CA TRP A 98 15.27 -25.99 10.44
C TRP A 98 16.66 -25.76 11.08
N LEU A 99 16.97 -26.42 12.21
CA LEU A 99 18.27 -26.33 12.85
C LEU A 99 19.39 -26.81 11.91
N ALA A 100 19.19 -27.96 11.28
CA ALA A 100 20.14 -28.53 10.31
C ALA A 100 20.36 -27.60 9.11
N SER A 101 19.28 -27.12 8.49
CA SER A 101 19.35 -26.15 7.38
C SER A 101 20.09 -24.87 7.77
N THR A 102 19.83 -24.35 8.97
CA THR A 102 20.47 -23.12 9.46
C THR A 102 21.97 -23.32 9.68
N LYS A 103 22.38 -24.49 10.07
CA LYS A 103 23.79 -24.90 10.26
C LYS A 103 24.46 -25.43 8.98
N ARG A 104 23.71 -25.55 7.89
CA ARG A 104 24.18 -26.15 6.62
C ARG A 104 24.74 -27.58 6.82
N CYS A 105 24.06 -28.38 7.63
CA CYS A 105 24.33 -29.78 7.88
C CYS A 105 23.08 -30.63 7.70
N THR A 106 23.21 -31.92 7.81
CA THR A 106 22.07 -32.86 7.81
C THR A 106 21.54 -33.06 9.23
N VAL A 107 20.29 -33.52 9.38
CA VAL A 107 19.70 -33.82 10.70
C VAL A 107 20.51 -34.90 11.44
N SER A 108 21.15 -35.86 10.72
CA SER A 108 22.02 -36.88 11.30
C SER A 108 23.27 -36.31 11.96
N GLU A 109 23.77 -35.18 11.47
CA GLU A 109 24.95 -34.51 11.99
C GLU A 109 24.66 -33.61 13.20
N LEU A 110 23.41 -33.39 13.54
CA LEU A 110 23.06 -32.66 14.76
C LEU A 110 23.40 -33.43 16.01
N PRO A 111 23.72 -32.77 17.15
CA PRO A 111 23.98 -33.41 18.43
C PRO A 111 22.87 -34.38 18.86
N GLU A 112 23.24 -35.49 19.49
CA GLU A 112 22.32 -36.54 19.88
C GLU A 112 21.27 -36.09 20.91
N ASP A 113 21.64 -35.20 21.82
CA ASP A 113 20.76 -34.63 22.83
C ASP A 113 19.60 -33.82 22.19
N LEU A 114 19.86 -33.12 21.07
CA LEU A 114 18.81 -32.44 20.32
C LEU A 114 17.84 -33.43 19.66
N LYS A 115 18.39 -34.52 19.10
CA LYS A 115 17.58 -35.57 18.45
C LYS A 115 16.78 -36.38 19.45
N LYS A 116 17.27 -36.55 20.67
CA LYS A 116 16.58 -37.31 21.75
C LYS A 116 15.62 -36.44 22.56
N ALA A 117 15.61 -35.13 22.39
CA ALA A 117 14.69 -34.23 23.08
C ALA A 117 13.24 -34.65 22.86
N GLN A 118 12.46 -34.66 23.95
CA GLN A 118 11.02 -34.97 23.88
C GLN A 118 10.23 -33.66 23.98
N LEU A 119 9.21 -33.59 23.16
CA LEU A 119 8.19 -32.54 23.24
C LEU A 119 6.97 -33.10 23.97
N SER A 120 6.28 -32.27 24.67
CA SER A 120 5.04 -32.61 25.36
C SER A 120 4.10 -31.41 25.45
N TRP A 121 2.80 -31.71 25.44
CA TRP A 121 1.76 -30.72 25.64
C TRP A 121 1.25 -30.72 27.07
N SER A 122 1.19 -29.55 27.70
CA SER A 122 0.36 -29.31 28.89
C SER A 122 -0.95 -28.64 28.48
N THR A 123 -1.97 -28.74 29.31
CA THR A 123 -3.30 -28.20 29.00
C THR A 123 -3.75 -27.31 30.16
N THR A 124 -4.24 -26.13 29.85
CA THR A 124 -4.74 -25.16 30.83
C THR A 124 -5.83 -24.28 30.23
N ARG A 125 -6.42 -23.38 31.03
CA ARG A 125 -7.25 -22.28 30.50
C ARG A 125 -6.36 -21.12 30.07
N PHE A 126 -6.75 -20.44 29.02
CA PHE A 126 -5.97 -19.34 28.47
C PHE A 126 -5.74 -18.22 29.49
N GLY A 127 -6.76 -17.86 30.27
CA GLY A 127 -6.65 -16.86 31.33
C GLY A 127 -5.60 -17.16 32.41
N GLU A 128 -5.26 -18.45 32.63
CA GLU A 128 -4.27 -18.83 33.64
C GLU A 128 -2.84 -18.52 33.20
N ILE A 129 -2.60 -18.39 31.89
CA ILE A 129 -1.26 -18.08 31.34
C ILE A 129 -1.08 -16.58 31.06
N THR A 130 -2.14 -15.79 31.16
CA THR A 130 -2.09 -14.33 30.91
C THR A 130 -1.79 -13.51 32.16
N THR A 131 -1.18 -14.10 33.18
CA THR A 131 -0.74 -13.39 34.37
C THR A 131 0.41 -12.41 34.07
N ASP A 132 0.61 -11.41 34.94
CA ASP A 132 1.53 -10.28 34.74
C ASP A 132 2.94 -10.63 34.27
N SER A 133 3.46 -11.79 34.65
CA SER A 133 4.81 -12.24 34.26
C SER A 133 4.88 -12.82 32.85
N THR A 134 3.78 -13.35 32.34
CA THR A 134 3.67 -13.99 31.02
C THR A 134 3.08 -13.09 29.94
N GLN A 135 2.30 -12.08 30.32
CA GLN A 135 1.69 -11.12 29.39
C GLN A 135 2.66 -10.44 28.43
N LYS A 136 3.91 -10.26 28.83
CA LYS A 136 4.97 -9.69 27.94
C LYS A 136 5.33 -10.57 26.74
N TYR A 137 5.05 -11.87 26.81
CA TYR A 137 5.52 -12.86 25.85
C TYR A 137 4.41 -13.48 25.02
N ILE A 138 3.16 -13.34 25.47
CA ILE A 138 1.97 -13.78 24.74
C ILE A 138 1.36 -12.54 24.12
N ASP A 139 1.60 -12.38 22.83
CA ASP A 139 1.25 -11.17 22.09
C ASP A 139 -0.25 -11.17 21.74
N LYS A 140 -1.00 -10.25 22.34
CA LYS A 140 -2.43 -10.08 22.07
C LYS A 140 -2.74 -9.76 20.60
N TYR A 141 -1.80 -9.16 19.88
CA TYR A 141 -1.94 -8.90 18.45
C TYR A 141 -1.82 -10.16 17.59
N GLN A 142 -1.33 -11.27 18.15
CA GLN A 142 -1.38 -12.60 17.53
C GLN A 142 -2.63 -13.37 17.95
N TRP A 143 -2.82 -13.62 19.25
CA TRP A 143 -3.79 -14.58 19.71
C TRP A 143 -5.26 -14.09 19.62
N LEU A 144 -5.56 -12.79 19.82
CA LEU A 144 -6.94 -12.27 19.68
C LEU A 144 -7.48 -12.45 18.25
N PRO A 145 -6.77 -11.99 17.20
CA PRO A 145 -7.18 -12.27 15.82
C PRO A 145 -7.25 -13.76 15.50
N ALA A 146 -6.32 -14.57 16.04
CA ALA A 146 -6.31 -16.02 15.83
C ALA A 146 -7.58 -16.67 16.38
N PHE A 147 -7.93 -16.42 17.66
CA PHE A 147 -9.17 -16.95 18.23
C PHE A 147 -10.41 -16.50 17.47
N ALA A 148 -10.50 -15.21 17.12
CA ALA A 148 -11.62 -14.69 16.35
C ALA A 148 -11.76 -15.41 14.99
N ALA A 149 -10.63 -15.64 14.28
CA ALA A 149 -10.63 -16.36 13.02
C ALA A 149 -11.02 -17.84 13.19
N ILE A 150 -10.46 -18.54 14.19
CA ILE A 150 -10.77 -19.94 14.49
C ILE A 150 -12.27 -20.09 14.81
N LYS A 151 -12.80 -19.22 15.69
CA LYS A 151 -14.23 -19.27 16.06
C LYS A 151 -15.15 -18.97 14.87
N PHE A 152 -14.75 -18.08 13.98
CA PHE A 152 -15.50 -17.80 12.77
C PHE A 152 -15.49 -18.99 11.80
N CYS A 153 -14.36 -19.65 11.65
CA CYS A 153 -14.16 -20.75 10.71
C CYS A 153 -14.71 -22.11 11.21
N ALA A 154 -15.09 -22.23 12.49
CA ALA A 154 -15.49 -23.49 13.10
C ALA A 154 -16.69 -24.17 12.40
N GLU A 155 -17.57 -23.40 11.77
CA GLU A 155 -18.77 -23.88 11.09
C GLU A 155 -19.04 -23.12 9.81
N PRO A 156 -19.77 -23.72 8.82
CA PRO A 156 -20.18 -23.00 7.62
C PRO A 156 -20.99 -21.74 7.94
N ARG A 157 -20.83 -20.70 7.12
CA ARG A 157 -21.49 -19.40 7.28
C ARG A 157 -22.40 -19.07 6.11
N LYS A 158 -23.62 -18.65 6.41
CA LYS A 158 -24.53 -18.07 5.43
C LYS A 158 -24.15 -16.62 5.19
N VAL A 159 -23.84 -16.28 3.95
CA VAL A 159 -23.44 -14.95 3.54
C VAL A 159 -24.46 -14.40 2.55
N ASP A 160 -25.03 -13.23 2.86
CA ASP A 160 -25.86 -12.46 1.93
C ASP A 160 -24.96 -11.70 0.96
N LEU A 161 -24.88 -12.18 -0.26
CA LEU A 161 -24.10 -11.56 -1.34
C LEU A 161 -24.80 -10.37 -2.01
N GLY A 162 -25.99 -10.00 -1.50
CA GLY A 162 -26.86 -8.96 -2.04
C GLY A 162 -27.85 -9.48 -3.08
N GLN A 163 -28.87 -8.71 -3.34
CA GLN A 163 -29.96 -9.03 -4.30
C GLN A 163 -30.70 -10.35 -3.98
N GLY A 164 -30.81 -10.70 -2.69
CA GLY A 164 -31.45 -11.93 -2.25
C GLY A 164 -30.61 -13.22 -2.46
N ILE A 165 -29.36 -13.08 -2.86
CA ILE A 165 -28.45 -14.23 -3.03
C ILE A 165 -27.80 -14.55 -1.70
N ILE A 166 -28.29 -15.57 -1.02
CA ILE A 166 -27.68 -16.11 0.18
C ILE A 166 -26.95 -17.39 -0.18
N LYS A 167 -25.69 -17.51 0.19
CA LYS A 167 -24.86 -18.70 0.02
C LYS A 167 -24.21 -19.12 1.31
N GLU A 168 -24.06 -20.41 1.48
CA GLU A 168 -23.32 -21.01 2.57
C GLU A 168 -21.89 -21.29 2.13
N PHE A 169 -20.90 -20.87 2.94
CA PHE A 169 -19.49 -21.08 2.69
C PHE A 169 -18.83 -21.65 3.94
N GLN A 170 -17.97 -22.65 3.76
CA GLN A 170 -16.99 -23.04 4.75
C GLN A 170 -15.78 -22.12 4.61
N PHE A 171 -15.39 -21.51 5.71
CA PHE A 171 -14.16 -20.74 5.84
C PHE A 171 -13.11 -21.57 6.56
N TYR A 172 -11.86 -21.35 6.17
CA TYR A 172 -10.70 -21.98 6.77
C TYR A 172 -9.76 -20.91 7.29
N HIS A 173 -9.27 -21.09 8.50
CA HIS A 173 -8.27 -20.22 9.08
C HIS A 173 -6.92 -20.48 8.44
N THR A 174 -6.28 -19.44 7.89
CA THR A 174 -4.93 -19.50 7.34
C THR A 174 -4.10 -18.37 7.90
N ILE A 175 -2.78 -18.53 7.88
CA ILE A 175 -1.86 -17.48 8.31
C ILE A 175 -0.86 -17.23 7.20
N PHE A 176 -0.77 -15.98 6.77
CA PHE A 176 0.18 -15.56 5.76
C PHE A 176 0.92 -14.31 6.24
N ASN A 177 2.25 -14.36 6.28
CA ASN A 177 3.11 -13.28 6.80
C ASN A 177 2.66 -12.75 8.17
N GLY A 178 2.28 -13.66 9.08
CA GLY A 178 1.80 -13.32 10.42
C GLY A 178 0.39 -12.68 10.47
N LYS A 179 -0.32 -12.62 9.35
CA LYS A 179 -1.70 -12.11 9.28
C LYS A 179 -2.69 -13.26 9.28
N HIS A 180 -3.72 -13.17 10.11
CA HIS A 180 -4.79 -14.17 10.21
C HIS A 180 -5.84 -13.93 9.14
N GLU A 181 -6.11 -14.95 8.33
CA GLU A 181 -7.08 -14.90 7.24
C GLU A 181 -8.12 -16.01 7.40
N CYS A 182 -9.38 -15.70 7.11
CA CYS A 182 -10.45 -16.67 6.92
C CYS A 182 -10.74 -16.76 5.43
N VAL A 183 -10.46 -17.91 4.81
CA VAL A 183 -10.48 -18.08 3.35
C VAL A 183 -11.48 -19.16 2.99
N THR A 184 -12.37 -18.91 2.03
CA THR A 184 -13.28 -19.93 1.50
C THR A 184 -12.55 -20.89 0.58
N GLU A 185 -13.12 -22.09 0.39
CA GLU A 185 -12.71 -22.90 -0.76
C GLU A 185 -12.85 -22.11 -2.07
N PRO A 186 -11.99 -22.40 -3.06
CA PRO A 186 -12.11 -21.81 -4.36
C PRO A 186 -13.51 -22.02 -4.95
N TYR A 187 -14.15 -20.92 -5.27
CA TYR A 187 -15.54 -20.89 -5.72
C TYR A 187 -15.62 -20.37 -7.15
N MET A 188 -16.44 -21.01 -7.99
CA MET A 188 -16.74 -20.56 -9.34
C MET A 188 -18.20 -20.17 -9.46
N LYS A 189 -18.50 -18.97 -9.93
CA LYS A 189 -19.90 -18.53 -10.19
C LYS A 189 -20.54 -19.32 -11.34
N SER A 190 -19.76 -19.78 -12.28
CA SER A 190 -20.15 -20.67 -13.39
C SER A 190 -18.89 -21.29 -14.00
N ASN A 191 -19.03 -22.31 -14.84
CA ASN A 191 -17.91 -22.96 -15.54
C ASN A 191 -17.09 -22.01 -16.45
N LYS A 192 -17.61 -20.81 -16.73
CA LYS A 192 -16.91 -19.77 -17.51
C LYS A 192 -16.06 -18.84 -16.65
N HIS A 193 -16.21 -18.87 -15.33
CA HIS A 193 -15.49 -17.98 -14.41
C HIS A 193 -14.27 -18.70 -13.86
N ASP A 194 -13.23 -17.92 -13.62
CA ASP A 194 -12.06 -18.41 -12.88
C ASP A 194 -12.41 -18.65 -11.40
N PRO A 195 -11.72 -19.57 -10.74
CA PRO A 195 -11.92 -19.80 -9.32
C PRO A 195 -11.42 -18.60 -8.50
N PHE A 196 -12.11 -18.34 -7.40
CA PHE A 196 -11.71 -17.33 -6.43
C PHE A 196 -12.16 -17.72 -5.02
N SER A 197 -11.50 -17.19 -4.02
CA SER A 197 -11.91 -17.31 -2.61
C SER A 197 -12.30 -15.94 -2.07
N TYR A 198 -13.29 -15.90 -1.19
CA TYR A 198 -13.48 -14.77 -0.28
C TYR A 198 -12.43 -14.83 0.82
N VAL A 199 -11.83 -13.71 1.14
CA VAL A 199 -10.81 -13.60 2.17
C VAL A 199 -11.22 -12.52 3.15
N LEU A 200 -11.29 -12.87 4.43
CA LEU A 200 -11.43 -11.92 5.53
C LEU A 200 -10.10 -11.93 6.29
N ARG A 201 -9.43 -10.78 6.35
CA ARG A 201 -8.23 -10.60 7.18
C ARG A 201 -8.65 -9.98 8.49
N VAL A 202 -8.24 -10.61 9.57
CA VAL A 202 -8.55 -10.18 10.93
C VAL A 202 -7.27 -9.66 11.58
N SER A 203 -7.30 -8.45 12.08
CA SER A 203 -6.19 -7.83 12.80
C SER A 203 -6.68 -7.11 14.04
N LEU A 204 -5.84 -7.04 15.06
CA LEU A 204 -6.13 -6.26 16.25
C LEU A 204 -5.52 -4.87 16.09
N GLN A 205 -6.30 -3.85 16.42
CA GLN A 205 -5.86 -2.46 16.43
C GLN A 205 -6.28 -1.77 17.72
N ASN A 206 -5.50 -0.79 18.14
CA ASN A 206 -5.92 0.12 19.20
C ASN A 206 -6.51 1.39 18.57
N ARG A 207 -7.56 1.90 19.19
CA ARG A 207 -8.10 3.19 18.79
C ARG A 207 -7.21 4.31 19.28
N GLY A 208 -6.99 5.33 18.47
CA GLY A 208 -6.27 6.52 18.90
C GLY A 208 -6.94 7.13 20.13
N GLY A 209 -6.13 7.52 21.13
CA GLY A 209 -6.58 8.18 22.37
C GLY A 209 -7.11 7.26 23.46
N ASP A 210 -7.31 5.99 23.22
CA ASP A 210 -7.70 5.00 24.23
C ASP A 210 -6.90 3.70 24.05
N ALA A 211 -5.82 3.57 24.80
CA ALA A 211 -4.94 2.42 24.77
C ALA A 211 -5.63 1.11 25.19
N ASN A 212 -6.71 1.20 25.98
CA ASN A 212 -7.45 0.05 26.47
C ASN A 212 -8.54 -0.41 25.51
N ARG A 213 -8.91 0.42 24.54
CA ARG A 213 -9.93 0.08 23.56
C ARG A 213 -9.31 -0.66 22.40
N MET A 214 -9.60 -1.92 22.32
CA MET A 214 -9.11 -2.81 21.28
C MET A 214 -10.21 -3.10 20.27
N LEU A 215 -9.83 -3.11 19.00
CA LEU A 215 -10.71 -3.32 17.87
C LEU A 215 -10.18 -4.46 16.98
N LEU A 216 -11.04 -5.43 16.73
CA LEU A 216 -10.82 -6.38 15.65
C LEU A 216 -11.23 -5.71 14.35
N SER A 217 -10.26 -5.34 13.53
CA SER A 217 -10.46 -4.80 12.19
C SER A 217 -10.56 -5.95 11.19
N VAL A 218 -11.59 -5.88 10.33
CA VAL A 218 -11.83 -6.91 9.31
C VAL A 218 -11.70 -6.27 7.94
N SER A 219 -10.66 -6.64 7.20
CA SER A 219 -10.54 -6.28 5.80
C SER A 219 -10.99 -7.45 4.93
N MET A 220 -11.73 -7.13 3.88
CA MET A 220 -12.34 -8.15 3.03
C MET A 220 -11.90 -7.97 1.60
N GLY A 221 -11.57 -9.08 0.96
CA GLY A 221 -11.08 -9.12 -0.38
C GLY A 221 -11.49 -10.38 -1.13
N ARG A 222 -11.06 -10.47 -2.36
CA ARG A 222 -11.26 -11.62 -3.23
C ARG A 222 -9.89 -12.08 -3.73
N ARG A 223 -9.53 -13.33 -3.44
CA ARG A 223 -8.31 -13.96 -3.96
C ARG A 223 -8.68 -14.70 -5.23
N ARG A 224 -8.15 -14.27 -6.35
CA ARG A 224 -8.41 -14.86 -7.67
C ARG A 224 -7.32 -15.87 -8.00
N TYR A 225 -7.69 -16.97 -8.65
CA TYR A 225 -6.76 -18.01 -9.00
C TYR A 225 -6.68 -18.19 -10.52
N VAL A 226 -5.58 -18.71 -10.98
CA VAL A 226 -5.38 -19.10 -12.37
C VAL A 226 -6.06 -20.44 -12.59
N LYS A 227 -6.81 -20.57 -13.67
CA LYS A 227 -7.49 -21.82 -14.05
C LYS A 227 -6.66 -22.59 -15.06
N ASP A 228 -6.51 -23.90 -14.86
CA ASP A 228 -5.78 -24.81 -15.74
C ASP A 228 -6.22 -24.72 -17.20
N SER A 229 -7.52 -24.77 -17.49
CA SER A 229 -8.05 -24.74 -18.86
C SER A 229 -7.66 -23.52 -19.69
N LYS A 230 -7.07 -22.48 -19.08
CA LYS A 230 -6.54 -21.29 -19.75
C LYS A 230 -5.06 -21.39 -20.07
N ILE A 231 -4.39 -22.44 -19.58
CA ILE A 231 -3.02 -22.71 -19.92
C ILE A 231 -3.01 -23.22 -21.37
N LYS A 232 -2.94 -22.31 -22.33
CA LYS A 232 -2.71 -22.68 -23.71
C LYS A 232 -1.30 -23.21 -23.80
N MET A 233 -1.20 -24.51 -24.08
CA MET A 233 0.07 -25.12 -24.45
C MET A 233 0.57 -24.47 -25.74
N ASP A 234 1.47 -23.52 -25.62
CA ASP A 234 2.28 -23.15 -26.78
C ASP A 234 3.17 -24.32 -27.10
N LYS A 235 3.39 -24.57 -28.43
CA LYS A 235 4.19 -25.71 -28.91
C LYS A 235 5.65 -25.69 -28.40
N LYS A 236 6.10 -24.57 -27.81
CA LYS A 236 7.47 -24.37 -27.31
C LYS A 236 7.60 -24.35 -25.80
N THR A 237 6.57 -23.97 -25.05
CA THR A 237 6.56 -23.90 -23.59
C THR A 237 5.31 -24.58 -23.04
N LYS A 238 5.49 -25.55 -22.17
CA LYS A 238 4.38 -26.25 -21.49
C LYS A 238 4.17 -25.61 -20.12
N GLY A 239 2.93 -25.28 -19.76
CA GLY A 239 2.55 -24.92 -18.40
C GLY A 239 2.27 -23.43 -18.15
N LEU A 240 2.21 -23.05 -16.89
CA LEU A 240 1.93 -21.69 -16.39
C LEU A 240 2.93 -20.63 -16.91
N ALA A 241 4.10 -21.05 -17.39
CA ALA A 241 5.06 -20.17 -18.04
C ALA A 241 4.47 -19.38 -19.21
N CYS A 242 3.42 -19.91 -19.87
CA CYS A 242 2.72 -19.22 -20.95
C CYS A 242 1.94 -17.97 -20.50
N TYR A 243 1.68 -17.84 -19.19
CA TYR A 243 0.96 -16.70 -18.61
C TYR A 243 1.86 -15.73 -17.88
N LEU A 244 3.07 -16.16 -17.54
CA LEU A 244 4.06 -15.27 -16.94
C LEU A 244 4.67 -14.44 -18.06
N LYS A 245 4.66 -13.13 -17.92
CA LYS A 245 5.36 -12.23 -18.84
C LYS A 245 6.81 -12.68 -18.97
N ASP A 246 7.27 -12.91 -20.19
CA ASP A 246 8.65 -13.31 -20.44
C ASP A 246 9.62 -12.25 -19.92
N ASN A 247 10.75 -12.71 -19.37
CA ASN A 247 11.84 -11.88 -18.86
C ASN A 247 11.59 -11.05 -17.61
N HIS A 248 10.58 -11.37 -16.79
CA HIS A 248 10.36 -10.68 -15.51
C HIS A 248 10.61 -11.59 -14.32
N THR A 249 11.41 -11.11 -13.37
CA THR A 249 11.44 -11.67 -12.01
C THR A 249 10.15 -11.33 -11.30
N CYS A 250 9.49 -12.33 -10.74
CA CYS A 250 8.23 -12.14 -10.03
C CYS A 250 8.13 -13.06 -8.81
N SER A 251 7.30 -12.66 -7.86
CA SER A 251 6.98 -13.44 -6.67
C SER A 251 5.48 -13.71 -6.65
N VAL A 252 5.08 -14.98 -6.63
CA VAL A 252 3.68 -15.38 -6.76
C VAL A 252 3.23 -16.22 -5.59
N LEU A 253 2.08 -15.85 -5.03
CA LEU A 253 1.46 -16.58 -3.92
C LEU A 253 0.74 -17.83 -4.44
N VAL A 254 0.89 -18.92 -3.71
CA VAL A 254 0.22 -20.19 -3.98
C VAL A 254 -0.46 -20.67 -2.70
N SER A 255 -1.77 -20.97 -2.79
CA SER A 255 -2.51 -21.64 -1.72
C SER A 255 -2.48 -23.13 -1.98
N VAL A 256 -2.01 -23.91 -1.03
CA VAL A 256 -1.85 -25.35 -1.16
C VAL A 256 -2.66 -26.07 -0.09
N ARG A 257 -3.47 -27.02 -0.51
CA ARG A 257 -4.15 -27.94 0.40
C ARG A 257 -3.30 -29.15 0.63
N ASN A 258 -3.16 -29.53 1.89
CA ASN A 258 -2.32 -30.61 2.31
C ASN A 258 -3.20 -31.78 2.81
N PRO A 259 -3.33 -32.88 2.05
CA PRO A 259 -4.21 -33.99 2.44
C PRO A 259 -3.81 -34.69 3.75
N GLU A 260 -2.53 -34.74 4.08
CA GLU A 260 -2.08 -35.37 5.35
C GLU A 260 -2.44 -34.50 6.57
N LEU A 261 -2.41 -33.16 6.40
CA LEU A 261 -2.90 -32.27 7.43
C LEU A 261 -4.43 -32.16 7.46
N ASP A 262 -5.13 -32.48 6.38
CA ASP A 262 -6.59 -32.45 6.28
C ASP A 262 -7.29 -33.36 7.32
N GLN A 263 -6.60 -34.38 7.82
CA GLN A 263 -7.15 -35.21 8.90
C GLN A 263 -7.30 -34.45 10.21
N HIS A 264 -6.55 -33.35 10.38
CA HIS A 264 -6.48 -32.55 11.60
C HIS A 264 -6.85 -31.08 11.34
N THR A 265 -6.45 -30.52 10.21
CA THR A 265 -6.62 -29.10 9.92
C THR A 265 -7.05 -28.92 8.47
N LYS A 266 -8.29 -28.73 8.18
CA LYS A 266 -8.76 -28.42 6.81
C LYS A 266 -8.31 -27.04 6.35
N SER A 267 -7.04 -26.74 6.43
CA SER A 267 -6.48 -25.43 6.15
C SER A 267 -5.66 -25.40 4.85
N PHE A 268 -5.49 -24.21 4.31
CA PHE A 268 -4.61 -23.95 3.18
C PHE A 268 -3.25 -23.48 3.68
N SER A 269 -2.18 -24.13 3.28
CA SER A 269 -0.83 -23.58 3.45
C SER A 269 -0.59 -22.51 2.40
N GLN A 270 -0.04 -21.38 2.83
CA GLN A 270 0.34 -20.29 1.94
C GLN A 270 1.83 -20.38 1.64
N LEU A 271 2.18 -20.55 0.38
CA LEU A 271 3.54 -20.62 -0.13
C LEU A 271 3.78 -19.47 -1.11
N GLN A 272 5.01 -19.16 -1.37
CA GLN A 272 5.38 -18.17 -2.35
C GLN A 272 6.52 -18.69 -3.20
N PHE A 273 6.38 -18.66 -4.50
CA PHE A 273 7.50 -18.95 -5.40
C PHE A 273 8.06 -17.67 -6.00
N GLU A 274 9.33 -17.72 -6.32
CA GLU A 274 10.04 -16.68 -7.06
C GLU A 274 10.51 -17.24 -8.39
N ARG A 275 10.29 -16.48 -9.45
CA ARG A 275 10.83 -16.74 -10.77
C ARG A 275 11.99 -15.79 -11.02
N PHE A 276 13.12 -16.33 -11.39
CA PHE A 276 14.33 -15.57 -11.72
C PHE A 276 14.70 -15.77 -13.16
N VAL A 277 15.23 -14.73 -13.76
CA VAL A 277 15.91 -14.78 -15.05
C VAL A 277 17.41 -14.63 -14.79
N ASP A 278 18.14 -15.73 -14.85
CA ASP A 278 19.60 -15.76 -14.74
C ASP A 278 20.19 -15.81 -16.16
N LYS A 279 21.24 -15.02 -16.42
CA LYS A 279 21.84 -14.89 -17.74
C LYS A 279 22.52 -16.17 -18.22
N ASP A 280 23.15 -16.88 -17.30
CA ASP A 280 23.94 -18.08 -17.59
C ASP A 280 23.11 -19.37 -17.50
N LYS A 281 22.07 -19.36 -16.62
CA LYS A 281 21.26 -20.53 -16.31
C LYS A 281 19.85 -20.50 -16.91
N GLY A 282 19.47 -19.38 -17.53
CA GLY A 282 18.12 -19.18 -18.04
C GLY A 282 17.10 -18.86 -16.95
N THR A 283 15.82 -19.08 -17.26
CA THR A 283 14.73 -18.85 -16.30
C THR A 283 14.55 -20.06 -15.39
N PHE A 284 14.50 -19.83 -14.09
CA PHE A 284 14.23 -20.89 -13.11
C PHE A 284 13.25 -20.39 -12.03
N THR A 285 12.53 -21.35 -11.44
CA THR A 285 11.52 -21.08 -10.39
C THR A 285 11.92 -21.85 -9.13
N ARG A 286 11.75 -21.22 -7.97
CA ARG A 286 12.00 -21.83 -6.68
C ARG A 286 11.02 -21.30 -5.64
N TRP A 287 10.85 -22.03 -4.55
CA TRP A 287 10.18 -21.47 -3.38
C TRP A 287 11.01 -20.33 -2.77
N LYS A 288 10.35 -19.26 -2.36
CA LYS A 288 10.98 -18.05 -1.82
C LYS A 288 11.82 -18.33 -0.58
N THR A 289 11.37 -19.20 0.29
CA THR A 289 12.06 -19.54 1.53
C THR A 289 12.55 -20.99 1.55
N ALA A 290 13.74 -21.21 2.10
CA ALA A 290 14.26 -22.57 2.32
C ALA A 290 13.36 -23.40 3.25
N LEU A 291 12.59 -22.76 4.13
CA LEU A 291 11.61 -23.42 4.98
C LEU A 291 10.43 -24.02 4.17
N ASP A 292 10.11 -23.45 3.02
CA ASP A 292 9.05 -24.00 2.17
C ASP A 292 9.48 -25.31 1.54
N ASN A 293 10.73 -25.42 1.05
CA ASN A 293 11.28 -26.70 0.58
C ASN A 293 11.33 -27.74 1.70
N LEU A 294 11.86 -27.35 2.85
CA LEU A 294 12.00 -28.23 4.01
C LEU A 294 10.65 -28.79 4.47
N TYR A 295 9.60 -28.01 4.38
CA TYR A 295 8.25 -28.39 4.73
C TYR A 295 7.78 -29.60 3.91
N TRP A 296 7.96 -29.55 2.59
CA TRP A 296 7.53 -30.64 1.70
C TRP A 296 8.37 -31.90 1.88
N ASP A 297 9.69 -31.76 1.99
CA ASP A 297 10.60 -32.89 2.19
C ASP A 297 10.28 -33.64 3.49
N ILE A 298 9.91 -32.94 4.56
CA ILE A 298 9.66 -33.53 5.88
C ILE A 298 8.25 -34.14 5.99
N LEU A 299 7.25 -33.46 5.43
CA LEU A 299 5.86 -33.89 5.59
C LEU A 299 5.46 -34.98 4.61
N TYR A 300 5.94 -34.93 3.38
CA TYR A 300 5.49 -35.84 2.31
C TYR A 300 6.50 -36.86 1.90
N GLY A 301 7.78 -36.69 2.26
CA GLY A 301 8.83 -37.58 1.75
C GLY A 301 9.02 -37.47 0.22
N GLU A 302 8.22 -36.67 -0.44
CA GLU A 302 8.30 -36.35 -1.86
C GLU A 302 8.64 -34.91 -2.05
N ARG A 303 9.49 -34.63 -3.03
CA ARG A 303 9.93 -33.30 -3.35
C ARG A 303 8.87 -32.58 -4.17
N PHE A 304 8.23 -31.57 -3.58
CA PHE A 304 7.33 -30.67 -4.29
C PHE A 304 8.04 -29.37 -4.62
N GLU A 305 8.51 -29.25 -5.85
CA GLU A 305 9.21 -28.06 -6.31
C GLU A 305 8.25 -27.05 -6.96
N ALA A 306 8.53 -25.77 -6.81
CA ALA A 306 7.74 -24.71 -7.42
C ALA A 306 7.67 -24.84 -8.95
N ASP A 307 8.73 -25.38 -9.58
CA ASP A 307 8.78 -25.60 -11.01
C ASP A 307 7.76 -26.64 -11.51
N MET A 308 7.38 -27.60 -10.67
CA MET A 308 6.36 -28.59 -11.01
C MET A 308 4.99 -27.95 -11.28
N LEU A 309 4.64 -26.89 -10.59
CA LEU A 309 3.41 -26.14 -10.85
C LEU A 309 3.39 -25.52 -12.25
N LEU A 310 4.57 -25.22 -12.80
CA LEU A 310 4.70 -24.61 -14.12
C LEU A 310 4.81 -25.64 -15.24
N THR A 311 5.39 -26.80 -14.94
CA THR A 311 5.62 -27.86 -15.93
C THR A 311 4.46 -28.86 -16.04
N GLU A 312 3.77 -29.12 -14.93
CA GLU A 312 2.70 -30.13 -14.82
C GLU A 312 1.45 -29.56 -14.13
N PRO A 313 0.94 -28.40 -14.58
CA PRO A 313 -0.14 -27.70 -13.89
C PRO A 313 -1.42 -28.50 -13.73
N ALA A 314 -1.74 -29.39 -14.67
CA ALA A 314 -2.93 -30.26 -14.62
C ALA A 314 -2.93 -31.22 -13.42
N GLU A 315 -1.76 -31.60 -12.91
CA GLU A 315 -1.66 -32.49 -11.76
C GLU A 315 -1.96 -31.77 -10.44
N TYR A 316 -1.73 -30.44 -10.38
CA TYR A 316 -1.81 -29.69 -9.14
C TYR A 316 -2.97 -28.69 -9.09
N LEU A 317 -3.39 -28.11 -10.22
CA LEU A 317 -4.30 -26.98 -10.22
C LEU A 317 -5.80 -27.33 -10.20
N ASP A 318 -6.20 -28.48 -10.67
CA ASP A 318 -7.63 -28.88 -10.76
C ASP A 318 -8.06 -29.89 -9.67
N GLY A 319 -7.22 -30.17 -8.70
CA GLY A 319 -7.56 -31.05 -7.58
C GLY A 319 -7.61 -32.54 -7.90
N ASN A 320 -6.99 -32.95 -9.00
CA ASN A 320 -6.94 -34.34 -9.43
C ASN A 320 -5.80 -35.15 -8.77
N GLY A 321 -4.84 -34.46 -8.15
CA GLY A 321 -3.70 -35.07 -7.50
C GLY A 321 -3.84 -35.09 -5.96
N GLU A 322 -2.89 -35.74 -5.30
CA GLU A 322 -2.82 -35.77 -3.83
C GLU A 322 -2.58 -34.36 -3.26
N ILE A 323 -1.82 -33.53 -3.97
CA ILE A 323 -1.58 -32.12 -3.62
C ILE A 323 -2.40 -31.24 -4.54
N THR A 324 -3.27 -30.42 -3.96
CA THR A 324 -4.00 -29.41 -4.72
C THR A 324 -3.41 -28.03 -4.45
N ALA A 325 -3.01 -27.35 -5.51
CA ALA A 325 -2.46 -26.00 -5.44
C ALA A 325 -3.30 -25.00 -6.25
N TRP A 326 -3.50 -23.82 -5.72
CA TRP A 326 -4.14 -22.71 -6.43
C TRP A 326 -3.16 -21.57 -6.54
N VAL A 327 -2.73 -21.28 -7.75
CA VAL A 327 -1.83 -20.17 -8.04
C VAL A 327 -2.64 -18.87 -8.05
N VAL A 328 -2.26 -17.93 -7.20
CA VAL A 328 -2.95 -16.64 -7.11
C VAL A 328 -2.63 -15.80 -8.35
N ASN A 329 -3.66 -15.26 -8.99
CA ASN A 329 -3.50 -14.39 -10.14
C ASN A 329 -2.74 -13.10 -9.72
N HIS A 330 -1.68 -12.80 -10.41
CA HIS A 330 -0.77 -11.69 -10.15
C HIS A 330 -0.57 -10.84 -11.41
N ASN A 331 -0.13 -9.60 -11.27
CA ASN A 331 0.13 -8.68 -12.39
C ASN A 331 1.23 -9.18 -13.34
N SER A 332 2.08 -10.09 -12.89
CA SER A 332 3.08 -10.76 -13.74
C SER A 332 2.49 -11.78 -14.70
N PHE A 333 1.20 -12.11 -14.58
CA PHE A 333 0.52 -12.96 -15.54
C PHE A 333 -0.08 -12.11 -16.67
N GLU A 334 0.03 -12.60 -17.90
CA GLU A 334 -0.71 -12.00 -19.00
C GLU A 334 -2.22 -12.08 -18.71
N ASN A 335 -2.88 -10.93 -18.66
CA ASN A 335 -4.31 -10.83 -18.33
C ASN A 335 -5.21 -11.28 -19.48
N LYS A 336 -5.03 -12.50 -19.99
CA LYS A 336 -5.91 -13.07 -21.03
C LYS A 336 -7.17 -13.64 -20.39
N GLY A 337 -8.08 -12.73 -19.97
CA GLY A 337 -9.47 -13.09 -19.73
C GLY A 337 -9.78 -13.69 -18.36
N ASN A 338 -9.23 -13.19 -17.25
CA ASN A 338 -9.79 -13.49 -15.94
C ASN A 338 -11.17 -12.79 -15.81
N TRP A 339 -12.25 -13.58 -15.84
CA TRP A 339 -13.62 -13.07 -15.77
C TRP A 339 -14.03 -12.62 -14.37
N VAL A 340 -13.23 -12.92 -13.36
CA VAL A 340 -13.44 -12.46 -11.99
C VAL A 340 -12.68 -11.15 -11.83
N LYS A 341 -13.42 -10.06 -11.69
CA LYS A 341 -12.81 -8.75 -11.46
C LYS A 341 -12.25 -8.64 -10.03
N ALA A 342 -11.20 -7.86 -9.87
CA ALA A 342 -10.64 -7.52 -8.56
C ALA A 342 -11.66 -6.79 -7.68
N GLY A 343 -11.46 -6.88 -6.35
CA GLY A 343 -12.29 -6.21 -5.36
C GLY A 343 -13.63 -6.90 -5.07
N LEU A 344 -14.35 -6.39 -4.09
CA LEU A 344 -15.66 -6.86 -3.64
C LEU A 344 -16.70 -5.75 -3.77
N GLY A 345 -17.92 -6.15 -4.16
CA GLY A 345 -19.07 -5.27 -4.09
C GLY A 345 -19.42 -4.89 -2.64
N LEU A 346 -19.97 -3.70 -2.43
CA LEU A 346 -20.35 -3.23 -1.10
C LEU A 346 -21.38 -4.14 -0.41
N SER A 347 -22.28 -4.78 -1.18
CA SER A 347 -23.23 -5.76 -0.64
C SER A 347 -22.54 -7.04 -0.19
N GLU A 348 -21.56 -7.54 -0.97
CA GLU A 348 -20.74 -8.69 -0.57
C GLU A 348 -19.95 -8.39 0.69
N LYS A 349 -19.30 -7.22 0.79
CA LYS A 349 -18.58 -6.77 2.00
C LYS A 349 -19.52 -6.73 3.21
N ARG A 350 -20.71 -6.18 3.05
CA ARG A 350 -21.73 -6.15 4.12
C ARG A 350 -22.10 -7.56 4.58
N GLY A 351 -22.38 -8.45 3.64
CA GLY A 351 -22.77 -9.83 3.98
C GLY A 351 -21.68 -10.59 4.71
N LEU A 352 -20.44 -10.47 4.23
CA LEU A 352 -19.28 -11.09 4.88
C LEU A 352 -19.05 -10.52 6.30
N PHE A 353 -19.12 -9.21 6.44
CA PHE A 353 -18.99 -8.57 7.75
C PHE A 353 -20.12 -8.95 8.71
N ASN A 354 -21.37 -9.03 8.24
CA ASN A 354 -22.49 -9.46 9.04
C ASN A 354 -22.34 -10.90 9.53
N ALA A 355 -21.93 -11.82 8.64
CA ALA A 355 -21.67 -13.20 9.03
C ALA A 355 -20.56 -13.29 10.11
N PHE A 356 -19.50 -12.50 9.97
CA PHE A 356 -18.44 -12.42 10.98
C PHE A 356 -18.93 -11.84 12.31
N LYS A 357 -19.63 -10.72 12.25
CA LYS A 357 -20.23 -10.06 13.40
C LYS A 357 -21.22 -10.96 14.17
N GLU A 358 -22.11 -11.65 13.46
CA GLU A 358 -23.11 -12.54 14.05
C GLU A 358 -22.45 -13.68 14.82
N ARG A 359 -21.39 -14.25 14.26
CA ARG A 359 -20.66 -15.32 14.96
C ARG A 359 -19.96 -14.83 16.22
N LEU A 360 -19.30 -13.70 16.15
CA LEU A 360 -18.55 -13.15 17.29
C LEU A 360 -19.46 -12.53 18.37
N ALA A 361 -20.70 -12.22 18.05
CA ALA A 361 -21.67 -11.75 19.04
C ALA A 361 -21.89 -12.76 20.18
N GLU A 362 -21.74 -14.07 19.92
CA GLU A 362 -21.83 -15.11 20.94
C GLU A 362 -20.76 -14.96 22.04
N TYR A 363 -19.65 -14.31 21.70
CA TYR A 363 -18.54 -13.98 22.62
C TYR A 363 -18.64 -12.56 23.17
N ASN A 364 -19.81 -11.90 23.03
CA ASN A 364 -20.02 -10.50 23.42
C ASN A 364 -19.09 -9.48 22.71
N ILE A 365 -18.56 -9.84 21.56
CA ILE A 365 -17.81 -8.95 20.66
C ILE A 365 -18.82 -8.19 19.81
N LYS A 366 -18.80 -6.87 19.85
CA LYS A 366 -19.83 -6.02 19.24
C LYS A 366 -19.26 -5.11 18.17
N PRO A 367 -20.00 -4.86 17.05
CA PRO A 367 -19.60 -3.89 16.07
C PRO A 367 -19.62 -2.47 16.66
N LEU A 368 -18.77 -1.61 16.15
CA LEU A 368 -18.85 -0.19 16.43
C LEU A 368 -20.17 0.37 15.90
N GLN A 369 -20.69 1.35 16.63
CA GLN A 369 -21.89 2.08 16.16
C GLN A 369 -21.54 2.85 14.89
N PRO A 370 -22.45 2.91 13.92
CA PRO A 370 -22.26 3.75 12.74
C PRO A 370 -22.08 5.22 13.13
N ILE A 371 -21.19 5.89 12.43
CA ILE A 371 -20.83 7.29 12.67
C ILE A 371 -21.53 8.22 11.67
N GLU A 372 -21.96 9.37 12.13
CA GLU A 372 -22.73 10.32 11.32
C GLU A 372 -21.81 11.18 10.44
N GLY A 373 -22.28 11.44 9.22
CA GLY A 373 -21.60 12.35 8.31
C GLY A 373 -21.82 13.81 8.69
N MET A 374 -20.71 14.54 8.78
CA MET A 374 -20.73 15.99 9.03
C MET A 374 -21.45 16.75 7.90
N PRO A 375 -21.93 17.97 8.15
CA PRO A 375 -22.48 18.85 7.12
C PRO A 375 -21.47 19.02 5.98
N ARG A 376 -21.94 18.94 4.73
CA ARG A 376 -21.05 19.14 3.58
C ARG A 376 -20.63 20.59 3.47
N ASN A 377 -19.34 20.82 3.43
CA ASN A 377 -18.83 22.09 2.96
C ASN A 377 -19.00 22.14 1.44
N LYS A 378 -19.87 23.03 0.94
CA LYS A 378 -20.11 23.20 -0.49
C LYS A 378 -18.89 23.85 -1.13
N MET A 379 -17.89 23.09 -1.46
CA MET A 379 -16.91 23.51 -2.43
C MET A 379 -17.49 23.28 -3.83
N ASN A 380 -17.58 24.35 -4.61
CA ASN A 380 -17.94 24.20 -6.01
C ASN A 380 -16.86 23.39 -6.71
N SER A 381 -17.26 22.45 -7.53
CA SER A 381 -16.39 21.59 -8.32
C SER A 381 -15.72 22.30 -9.51
N GLN A 382 -15.77 23.61 -9.60
CA GLN A 382 -15.10 24.35 -10.67
C GLN A 382 -13.59 24.22 -10.53
N ARG A 383 -12.95 23.61 -11.52
CA ARG A 383 -11.53 23.25 -11.50
C ARG A 383 -10.60 24.26 -12.19
N LEU A 384 -11.11 25.39 -12.68
CA LEU A 384 -10.31 26.38 -13.40
C LEU A 384 -10.68 27.80 -12.98
N PRO A 385 -9.71 28.71 -13.04
CA PRO A 385 -8.40 28.62 -13.65
C PRO A 385 -7.37 27.88 -12.79
N ILE A 386 -6.23 27.54 -13.40
CA ILE A 386 -5.03 27.09 -12.69
C ILE A 386 -4.49 28.27 -11.91
N VAL A 387 -4.01 28.02 -10.70
CA VAL A 387 -3.48 29.04 -9.80
C VAL A 387 -1.99 28.86 -9.66
N CYS A 388 -1.24 29.97 -9.73
CA CYS A 388 0.18 29.97 -9.49
C CYS A 388 0.60 31.15 -8.59
N HIS A 389 1.72 30.97 -7.89
CA HIS A 389 2.21 31.98 -6.97
C HIS A 389 2.63 33.29 -7.68
N LYS A 390 3.25 33.17 -8.86
CA LYS A 390 3.77 34.30 -9.65
C LYS A 390 3.60 34.10 -11.14
N ALA A 391 3.57 35.18 -11.89
CA ALA A 391 3.69 35.15 -13.36
C ALA A 391 5.04 34.58 -13.78
N GLN A 392 5.08 33.78 -14.83
CA GLN A 392 6.28 33.11 -15.30
C GLN A 392 6.18 32.60 -16.75
N ASP A 393 7.34 32.47 -17.39
CA ASP A 393 7.49 31.81 -18.68
C ASP A 393 8.06 30.41 -18.46
N ILE A 394 7.50 29.40 -19.12
CA ILE A 394 7.88 28.01 -19.01
C ILE A 394 8.22 27.46 -20.37
N ILE A 395 9.28 26.65 -20.44
CA ILE A 395 9.58 25.82 -21.59
C ILE A 395 9.23 24.37 -21.25
N ILE A 396 8.51 23.70 -22.14
CA ILE A 396 8.27 22.25 -22.06
C ILE A 396 8.96 21.60 -23.26
N GLU A 397 10.09 20.96 -23.02
CA GLU A 397 10.75 20.11 -24.01
C GLU A 397 10.02 18.78 -24.10
N VAL A 398 9.55 18.42 -25.28
CA VAL A 398 8.81 17.17 -25.53
C VAL A 398 9.69 16.24 -26.34
N TYR A 399 10.21 15.23 -25.67
CA TYR A 399 11.03 14.17 -26.25
C TYR A 399 10.11 13.04 -26.74
N SER A 400 9.72 13.10 -28.00
CA SER A 400 8.69 12.19 -28.53
C SER A 400 8.80 12.02 -30.05
N SER A 401 8.02 11.06 -30.56
CA SER A 401 7.71 11.01 -31.99
C SER A 401 6.95 12.26 -32.43
N GLU A 402 7.04 12.62 -33.72
CA GLU A 402 6.27 13.74 -34.27
C GLU A 402 4.77 13.54 -34.13
N GLU A 403 4.30 12.29 -34.27
CA GLU A 403 2.89 11.94 -34.14
C GLU A 403 2.38 12.16 -32.71
N MET A 404 3.17 11.76 -31.70
CA MET A 404 2.85 12.04 -30.30
C MET A 404 2.83 13.52 -30.00
N PHE A 405 3.82 14.29 -30.52
CA PHE A 405 3.88 15.73 -30.33
C PHE A 405 2.66 16.43 -30.93
N ALA A 406 2.24 16.02 -32.14
CA ALA A 406 1.03 16.56 -32.80
C ALA A 406 -0.23 16.20 -31.99
N ALA A 407 -0.34 14.96 -31.50
CA ALA A 407 -1.45 14.51 -30.67
C ALA A 407 -1.53 15.28 -29.34
N MET A 408 -0.40 15.57 -28.70
CA MET A 408 -0.32 16.38 -27.47
C MET A 408 -0.83 17.80 -27.72
N LYS A 409 -0.39 18.44 -28.78
CA LYS A 409 -0.87 19.80 -29.16
C LYS A 409 -2.38 19.81 -29.31
N GLN A 410 -2.94 18.82 -30.01
CA GLN A 410 -4.37 18.67 -30.17
C GLN A 410 -5.07 18.43 -28.83
N ALA A 411 -4.57 17.53 -28.00
CA ALA A 411 -5.14 17.22 -26.68
C ALA A 411 -5.20 18.43 -25.76
N TYR A 412 -4.17 19.28 -25.78
CA TYR A 412 -4.06 20.42 -24.88
C TYR A 412 -4.90 21.62 -25.30
N THR A 413 -5.19 21.76 -26.59
CA THR A 413 -5.99 22.85 -27.14
C THR A 413 -7.46 22.51 -27.30
N THR A 414 -7.82 21.23 -27.23
CA THR A 414 -9.22 20.78 -27.33
C THR A 414 -9.92 20.86 -25.98
N PRO A 415 -11.16 21.36 -25.92
CA PRO A 415 -11.92 21.33 -24.67
C PRO A 415 -12.12 19.90 -24.13
N LEU A 416 -11.78 19.70 -22.87
CA LEU A 416 -11.84 18.39 -22.21
C LEU A 416 -13.31 18.05 -21.87
N LYS A 417 -13.92 17.19 -22.69
CA LYS A 417 -15.34 16.80 -22.55
C LYS A 417 -15.62 15.80 -21.42
N PHE A 418 -14.63 15.06 -20.94
CA PHE A 418 -14.83 13.98 -19.96
C PHE A 418 -14.64 14.40 -18.51
N ILE A 419 -14.39 15.64 -18.29
CA ILE A 419 -14.46 16.19 -16.95
C ILE A 419 -15.92 16.62 -16.75
N ASP A 420 -16.74 15.70 -16.30
CA ASP A 420 -18.16 15.89 -15.92
C ASP A 420 -18.36 16.85 -14.73
N ILE A 421 -17.58 17.91 -14.66
CA ILE A 421 -17.56 18.86 -13.56
C ILE A 421 -18.15 20.20 -13.98
N VAL A 422 -18.43 20.33 -15.26
CA VAL A 422 -19.03 21.55 -15.80
C VAL A 422 -20.54 21.37 -15.91
N PRO A 423 -21.36 22.33 -15.45
CA PRO A 423 -22.77 22.35 -15.71
C PRO A 423 -23.00 22.17 -17.20
N LYS A 424 -24.05 21.47 -17.59
CA LYS A 424 -24.38 21.07 -18.97
C LYS A 424 -24.38 22.21 -20.00
N GLU A 425 -24.26 23.44 -19.58
CA GLU A 425 -24.35 24.66 -20.38
C GLU A 425 -23.02 25.38 -20.69
N GLU A 426 -21.91 24.99 -20.04
CA GLU A 426 -20.61 25.60 -20.30
C GLU A 426 -19.76 24.72 -21.22
N LYS A 427 -19.16 25.37 -22.24
CA LYS A 427 -18.16 24.74 -23.13
C LYS A 427 -16.99 24.19 -22.31
N GLY A 428 -16.58 22.97 -22.56
CA GLY A 428 -15.59 22.23 -21.79
C GLY A 428 -14.34 23.03 -21.41
N VAL A 429 -13.66 22.54 -20.37
CA VAL A 429 -12.50 23.18 -19.76
C VAL A 429 -11.28 23.12 -20.67
N VAL A 430 -10.63 24.23 -20.92
CA VAL A 430 -9.42 24.36 -21.74
C VAL A 430 -8.23 24.65 -20.82
N ILE A 431 -7.13 23.91 -20.98
CA ILE A 431 -5.90 24.14 -20.23
C ILE A 431 -5.24 25.44 -20.68
N PHE A 432 -5.26 25.72 -21.96
CA PHE A 432 -4.70 26.91 -22.56
C PHE A 432 -5.79 27.87 -23.00
N LYS A 433 -5.66 29.12 -22.62
CA LYS A 433 -6.63 30.18 -22.91
C LYS A 433 -6.58 30.61 -24.40
N ARG A 434 -5.36 30.70 -24.94
CA ARG A 434 -5.13 31.03 -26.34
C ARG A 434 -3.74 30.62 -26.80
N GLN A 435 -3.58 30.44 -28.09
CA GLN A 435 -2.29 30.33 -28.76
C GLN A 435 -1.75 31.74 -29.06
N ILE A 436 -0.51 32.00 -28.68
CA ILE A 436 0.17 33.28 -28.92
C ILE A 436 0.97 33.23 -30.22
N SER A 437 1.68 32.12 -30.44
CA SER A 437 2.40 31.83 -31.66
C SER A 437 2.42 30.30 -31.90
N ASP A 438 3.12 29.79 -32.90
CA ASP A 438 3.03 28.43 -33.39
C ASP A 438 3.22 27.36 -32.27
N HIS A 439 4.08 27.61 -31.31
CA HIS A 439 4.34 26.65 -30.17
C HIS A 439 4.22 27.33 -28.81
N VAL A 440 3.73 28.57 -28.76
CA VAL A 440 3.60 29.32 -27.52
C VAL A 440 2.13 29.54 -27.17
N TYR A 441 1.76 29.17 -25.95
CA TYR A 441 0.40 29.20 -25.46
C TYR A 441 0.31 29.95 -24.14
N GLU A 442 -0.80 30.70 -23.94
CA GLU A 442 -1.13 31.31 -22.65
C GLU A 442 -1.92 30.27 -21.82
N LEU A 443 -1.39 29.93 -20.65
CA LEU A 443 -2.06 29.01 -19.71
C LEU A 443 -3.33 29.66 -19.16
N HIS A 444 -4.38 28.86 -18.96
CA HIS A 444 -5.59 29.34 -18.31
C HIS A 444 -5.39 29.41 -16.80
N SER A 445 -4.75 30.46 -16.33
CA SER A 445 -4.32 30.68 -14.95
C SER A 445 -4.74 32.05 -14.44
N ASP A 446 -4.65 32.25 -13.12
CA ASP A 446 -4.92 33.50 -12.42
C ASP A 446 -3.82 34.56 -12.63
N LYS A 447 -2.60 34.14 -12.91
CA LYS A 447 -1.45 34.96 -13.28
C LYS A 447 -1.10 34.73 -14.74
N GLU A 448 -0.34 35.67 -15.32
CA GLU A 448 0.15 35.51 -16.69
C GLU A 448 1.25 34.48 -16.74
N VAL A 449 0.97 33.34 -17.43
CA VAL A 449 1.91 32.25 -17.65
C VAL A 449 1.92 31.88 -19.12
N THR A 450 3.11 31.97 -19.73
CA THR A 450 3.32 31.48 -21.09
C THR A 450 4.02 30.14 -21.08
N VAL A 451 3.60 29.24 -21.95
CA VAL A 451 4.18 27.89 -22.12
C VAL A 451 4.63 27.77 -23.57
N GLU A 452 5.94 27.55 -23.75
CA GLU A 452 6.54 27.27 -25.05
C GLU A 452 6.84 25.77 -25.16
N PHE A 453 6.26 25.08 -26.16
CA PHE A 453 6.55 23.68 -26.43
C PHE A 453 7.69 23.56 -27.46
N ILE A 454 8.73 22.82 -27.13
CA ILE A 454 9.84 22.53 -28.00
C ILE A 454 9.89 21.02 -28.24
N HIS A 455 9.66 20.63 -29.50
CA HIS A 455 9.82 19.24 -29.89
C HIS A 455 11.31 18.85 -29.95
N ARG A 456 11.63 17.70 -29.39
CA ARG A 456 12.97 17.10 -29.35
C ARG A 456 12.89 15.65 -29.76
N ASP A 457 13.89 15.21 -30.52
CA ASP A 457 14.08 13.82 -30.87
C ASP A 457 14.42 13.01 -29.60
N PRO A 458 13.68 11.91 -29.29
CA PRO A 458 13.95 11.02 -28.15
C PRO A 458 15.23 10.18 -28.34
N GLU A 459 15.82 10.13 -29.56
CA GLU A 459 17.03 9.36 -29.82
C GLU A 459 18.19 9.83 -28.93
N GLY A 460 18.84 8.89 -28.26
CA GLY A 460 19.91 9.14 -27.30
C GLY A 460 19.47 9.64 -25.93
N ILE A 461 18.14 9.76 -25.69
CA ILE A 461 17.54 9.99 -24.39
C ILE A 461 16.86 8.72 -23.89
N VAL A 462 16.02 8.10 -24.74
CA VAL A 462 15.28 6.89 -24.41
C VAL A 462 16.03 5.69 -24.98
N SER A 463 16.80 5.02 -24.15
CA SER A 463 17.51 3.80 -24.49
C SER A 463 17.57 2.85 -23.29
N GLU A 464 17.47 1.56 -23.54
CA GLU A 464 17.53 0.50 -22.53
C GLU A 464 18.86 0.54 -21.74
N LEU A 465 18.82 0.23 -20.45
CA LEU A 465 20.05 0.04 -19.67
C LEU A 465 20.81 -1.19 -20.19
N GLU A 466 22.09 -1.03 -20.51
CA GLU A 466 22.95 -2.11 -20.99
C GLU A 466 23.32 -3.12 -19.89
N ILE A 467 22.31 -3.65 -19.20
CA ILE A 467 22.49 -4.68 -18.18
C ILE A 467 22.92 -5.97 -18.86
N GLY A 468 24.06 -6.51 -18.43
CA GLY A 468 24.65 -7.71 -19.02
C GLY A 468 25.98 -7.48 -19.66
N THR A 469 26.17 -6.32 -20.24
CA THR A 469 27.50 -5.84 -20.61
C THR A 469 28.19 -5.20 -19.41
N TYR A 470 27.37 -4.58 -18.52
CA TYR A 470 27.85 -3.89 -17.32
C TYR A 470 27.03 -4.31 -16.09
N THR A 471 27.54 -4.03 -14.89
CA THR A 471 26.73 -4.08 -13.67
C THR A 471 25.64 -3.01 -13.74
N ALA A 472 24.56 -3.20 -13.02
CA ALA A 472 23.42 -2.28 -13.05
C ALA A 472 23.84 -0.82 -12.75
N ASP A 473 24.69 -0.61 -11.74
CA ASP A 473 25.16 0.74 -11.36
C ASP A 473 26.00 1.39 -12.48
N VAL A 474 26.84 0.63 -13.14
CA VAL A 474 27.69 1.13 -14.25
C VAL A 474 26.84 1.42 -15.48
N ALA A 475 25.88 0.56 -15.82
CA ALA A 475 24.94 0.80 -16.91
C ALA A 475 24.10 2.06 -16.66
N TYR A 476 23.62 2.23 -15.43
CA TYR A 476 22.89 3.41 -15.00
C TYR A 476 23.71 4.70 -15.17
N ALA A 477 24.90 4.74 -14.57
CA ALA A 477 25.78 5.91 -14.63
C ALA A 477 26.16 6.26 -16.07
N LYS A 478 26.41 5.25 -16.93
CA LYS A 478 26.72 5.44 -18.34
C LYS A 478 25.58 6.09 -19.11
N LEU A 479 24.33 5.61 -18.88
CA LEU A 479 23.16 6.21 -19.53
C LEU A 479 22.94 7.65 -19.07
N VAL A 480 23.06 7.91 -17.75
CA VAL A 480 22.97 9.28 -17.21
C VAL A 480 23.98 10.21 -17.92
N ASP A 481 25.23 9.80 -18.05
CA ASP A 481 26.28 10.62 -18.71
C ASP A 481 26.02 10.82 -20.21
N GLN A 482 25.49 9.81 -20.91
CA GLN A 482 25.10 9.93 -22.32
C GLN A 482 24.01 10.97 -22.50
N ILE A 483 22.95 10.88 -21.69
CA ILE A 483 21.83 11.81 -21.72
C ILE A 483 22.30 13.23 -21.40
N LYS A 484 23.12 13.41 -20.37
CA LYS A 484 23.69 14.72 -20.01
C LYS A 484 24.48 15.35 -21.17
N LYS A 485 25.31 14.54 -21.88
CA LYS A 485 26.02 15.01 -23.07
C LYS A 485 25.08 15.47 -24.17
N LYS A 486 24.03 14.70 -24.45
CA LYS A 486 22.99 15.07 -25.42
C LYS A 486 22.28 16.36 -25.02
N LEU A 487 21.83 16.47 -23.75
CA LEU A 487 21.17 17.66 -23.22
C LEU A 487 22.09 18.90 -23.26
N GLY A 488 23.39 18.74 -23.04
CA GLY A 488 24.37 19.81 -23.11
C GLY A 488 24.54 20.41 -24.53
N THR A 489 24.08 19.71 -25.58
CA THR A 489 24.03 20.26 -26.93
C THR A 489 22.91 21.26 -27.19
N TYR A 490 21.89 21.26 -26.32
CA TYR A 490 20.79 22.19 -26.41
C TYR A 490 21.13 23.49 -25.66
N SER A 491 20.99 24.63 -26.33
CA SER A 491 21.26 25.93 -25.71
C SER A 491 20.33 26.15 -24.52
N ASN A 492 20.90 26.31 -23.34
CA ASN A 492 20.14 26.69 -22.15
C ASN A 492 19.69 28.14 -22.29
N GLN A 493 18.37 28.34 -22.41
CA GLN A 493 17.79 29.66 -22.11
C GLN A 493 17.79 29.84 -20.59
N GLN A 494 18.84 30.39 -20.06
CA GLN A 494 19.21 30.48 -18.64
C GLN A 494 18.16 31.13 -17.71
N TYR A 495 17.06 31.63 -18.24
CA TYR A 495 16.08 32.42 -17.50
C TYR A 495 14.67 31.88 -17.49
N LYS A 496 14.39 30.81 -18.20
CA LYS A 496 13.07 30.17 -18.24
C LYS A 496 13.09 28.82 -17.55
N LYS A 497 12.06 28.56 -16.77
CA LYS A 497 11.88 27.24 -16.15
C LYS A 497 11.65 26.19 -17.22
N THR A 498 12.50 25.17 -17.27
CA THR A 498 12.42 24.11 -18.28
C THR A 498 11.89 22.83 -17.66
N LEU A 499 10.88 22.26 -18.27
CA LEU A 499 10.23 20.99 -17.92
C LEU A 499 10.39 20.02 -19.08
N ALA A 500 10.29 18.72 -18.85
CA ALA A 500 10.43 17.69 -19.86
C ALA A 500 9.25 16.70 -19.84
N LEU A 501 8.65 16.46 -21.00
CA LEU A 501 7.73 15.36 -21.26
C LEU A 501 8.43 14.36 -22.16
N ILE A 502 8.43 13.07 -21.75
CA ILE A 502 9.24 12.05 -22.41
C ILE A 502 8.34 10.87 -22.78
N GLU A 503 8.24 10.60 -24.08
CA GLU A 503 7.57 9.41 -24.59
C GLU A 503 8.46 8.19 -24.37
N ILE A 504 7.93 7.18 -23.67
CA ILE A 504 8.67 5.98 -23.28
C ILE A 504 7.71 4.81 -23.09
N ASN A 505 8.13 3.62 -23.47
CA ASN A 505 7.37 2.41 -23.26
C ASN A 505 7.15 2.11 -21.76
N GLY A 506 6.10 1.38 -21.48
CA GLY A 506 5.80 0.89 -20.13
C GLY A 506 6.91 0.01 -19.57
N LYS A 507 6.92 -0.19 -18.25
CA LYS A 507 7.93 -1.02 -17.55
C LYS A 507 8.05 -2.42 -18.16
N ASP A 508 6.91 -3.00 -18.55
CA ASP A 508 6.82 -4.36 -19.07
C ASP A 508 7.47 -4.55 -20.46
N SER A 509 7.74 -3.46 -21.17
CA SER A 509 8.44 -3.49 -22.47
C SER A 509 9.96 -3.60 -22.35
N TRP A 510 10.51 -3.48 -21.15
CA TRP A 510 11.93 -3.54 -20.89
C TRP A 510 12.33 -4.88 -20.28
N ARG A 511 13.54 -5.35 -20.55
CA ARG A 511 14.09 -6.50 -19.83
C ARG A 511 14.18 -6.20 -18.33
N ASP A 512 14.10 -7.23 -17.51
CA ASP A 512 14.15 -7.07 -16.05
C ASP A 512 15.39 -6.27 -15.60
N GLY A 513 15.15 -5.21 -14.85
CA GLY A 513 16.18 -4.28 -14.41
C GLY A 513 16.73 -3.31 -15.47
N ALA A 514 16.26 -3.38 -16.72
CA ALA A 514 16.75 -2.56 -17.81
C ALA A 514 15.90 -1.31 -18.11
N ASP A 515 14.86 -1.04 -17.32
CA ASP A 515 14.02 0.16 -17.45
C ASP A 515 14.87 1.43 -17.26
N PRO A 516 14.94 2.32 -18.27
CA PRO A 516 15.78 3.50 -18.20
C PRO A 516 15.17 4.70 -17.48
N LYS A 517 13.90 4.63 -17.06
CA LYS A 517 13.16 5.79 -16.51
C LYS A 517 13.89 6.48 -15.37
N ALA A 518 14.46 5.69 -14.44
CA ALA A 518 15.21 6.23 -13.30
C ALA A 518 16.45 7.04 -13.76
N ALA A 519 17.23 6.48 -14.67
CA ALA A 519 18.43 7.13 -15.20
C ALA A 519 18.09 8.40 -16.01
N ILE A 520 17.02 8.35 -16.83
CA ILE A 520 16.53 9.50 -17.57
C ILE A 520 16.11 10.62 -16.61
N ARG A 521 15.32 10.30 -15.59
CA ARG A 521 14.86 11.28 -14.60
C ARG A 521 16.02 11.94 -13.86
N ASP A 522 17.02 11.16 -13.47
CA ASP A 522 18.21 11.68 -12.79
C ASP A 522 19.05 12.57 -13.71
N ALA A 523 19.27 12.17 -14.96
CA ALA A 523 19.96 13.01 -15.95
C ALA A 523 19.22 14.34 -16.21
N MET A 524 17.89 14.28 -16.34
CA MET A 524 17.05 15.48 -16.50
C MET A 524 17.18 16.41 -15.29
N LYS A 525 17.10 15.86 -14.08
CA LYS A 525 17.29 16.60 -12.82
C LYS A 525 18.66 17.27 -12.78
N GLN A 526 19.74 16.54 -13.07
CA GLN A 526 21.10 17.07 -13.09
C GLN A 526 21.30 18.19 -14.14
N CYS A 527 20.46 18.21 -15.17
CA CYS A 527 20.42 19.27 -16.18
C CYS A 527 19.34 20.34 -15.93
N GLY A 528 18.79 20.43 -14.72
CA GLY A 528 17.84 21.47 -14.32
C GLY A 528 16.43 21.33 -14.91
N ARG A 529 16.00 20.10 -15.22
CA ARG A 529 14.68 19.79 -15.77
C ARG A 529 13.87 18.89 -14.85
N LEU A 530 12.65 19.29 -14.53
CA LEU A 530 11.65 18.36 -14.00
C LEU A 530 11.09 17.53 -15.14
N SER A 531 10.85 16.25 -14.92
CA SER A 531 10.45 15.34 -15.98
C SER A 531 9.22 14.50 -15.63
N GLN A 532 8.37 14.26 -16.64
CA GLN A 532 7.27 13.33 -16.58
C GLN A 532 7.27 12.43 -17.81
N PHE A 533 6.83 11.19 -17.63
CA PHE A 533 6.82 10.19 -18.69
C PHE A 533 5.41 9.98 -19.23
N ILE A 534 5.34 9.60 -20.51
CA ILE A 534 4.12 9.25 -21.17
C ILE A 534 4.32 8.04 -22.06
N GLU A 535 3.41 7.08 -22.01
CA GLU A 535 3.45 5.92 -22.89
C GLU A 535 3.06 6.30 -24.31
N PRO A 536 3.59 5.61 -25.34
CA PRO A 536 3.24 5.81 -26.73
C PRO A 536 1.73 5.79 -26.98
N LEU A 537 1.30 6.34 -28.12
CA LEU A 537 -0.09 6.28 -28.54
C LEU A 537 -0.57 4.82 -28.59
N THR A 538 -1.84 4.57 -28.26
CA THR A 538 -2.39 3.21 -28.14
C THR A 538 -2.19 2.38 -29.39
N ASN A 539 -2.31 2.99 -30.59
CA ASN A 539 -2.09 2.33 -31.87
C ASN A 539 -0.60 2.03 -32.20
N LYS A 540 0.33 2.48 -31.39
CA LYS A 540 1.78 2.26 -31.52
C LYS A 540 2.35 1.42 -30.39
N ARG A 541 1.49 0.94 -29.49
CA ARG A 541 1.92 0.11 -28.38
C ARG A 541 2.03 -1.35 -28.79
N ASP A 542 2.96 -2.07 -28.18
CA ASP A 542 3.17 -3.50 -28.44
C ASP A 542 1.95 -4.37 -28.08
N ASP A 543 1.12 -3.90 -27.12
CA ASP A 543 -0.11 -4.56 -26.66
C ASP A 543 -1.39 -4.11 -27.39
N PHE A 544 -1.26 -3.40 -28.51
CA PHE A 544 -2.42 -2.83 -29.25
C PHE A 544 -3.47 -3.87 -29.64
N ASP A 545 -3.06 -5.02 -30.13
CA ASP A 545 -3.97 -6.09 -30.53
C ASP A 545 -4.78 -6.65 -29.35
N GLU A 546 -4.22 -6.68 -28.16
CA GLU A 546 -4.93 -7.06 -26.93
C GLU A 546 -5.96 -6.01 -26.54
N ILE A 547 -5.60 -4.73 -26.60
CA ILE A 547 -6.52 -3.60 -26.33
C ILE A 547 -7.70 -3.63 -27.28
N VAL A 548 -7.48 -3.95 -28.56
CA VAL A 548 -8.53 -4.07 -29.57
C VAL A 548 -9.40 -5.31 -29.33
N ALA A 549 -8.81 -6.43 -28.92
CA ALA A 549 -9.53 -7.67 -28.63
C ALA A 549 -10.47 -7.54 -27.41
N GLU A 550 -10.17 -6.67 -26.46
CA GLU A 550 -11.02 -6.37 -25.30
C GLU A 550 -12.25 -5.49 -25.65
N GLY A 551 -12.46 -5.12 -26.90
CA GLY A 551 -13.63 -4.35 -27.36
C GLY A 551 -13.52 -2.83 -27.15
N ASN A 552 -12.33 -2.32 -26.90
CA ASN A 552 -12.07 -0.90 -26.61
C ASN A 552 -11.82 -0.05 -27.89
N LYS A 553 -12.35 -0.41 -29.03
CA LYS A 553 -12.07 0.26 -30.33
C LYS A 553 -12.31 1.77 -30.37
N ASP A 554 -13.28 2.27 -29.59
CA ASP A 554 -13.63 3.70 -29.56
C ASP A 554 -12.92 4.49 -28.44
N THR A 555 -12.17 3.84 -27.58
CA THR A 555 -11.60 4.43 -26.37
C THR A 555 -10.13 4.80 -26.49
N GLY A 556 -9.40 4.31 -27.48
CA GLY A 556 -7.99 4.58 -27.66
C GLY A 556 -7.68 6.08 -27.71
N SER A 557 -8.35 6.83 -28.54
CA SER A 557 -8.15 8.31 -28.66
C SER A 557 -8.51 9.07 -27.37
N ASN A 558 -9.56 8.67 -26.65
CA ASN A 558 -9.94 9.34 -25.39
C ASN A 558 -9.01 8.96 -24.24
N ALA A 559 -8.53 7.72 -24.20
CA ALA A 559 -7.55 7.25 -23.21
C ALA A 559 -6.20 7.94 -23.41
N ASP A 560 -5.75 8.05 -24.66
CA ASP A 560 -4.51 8.75 -25.02
C ASP A 560 -4.59 10.23 -24.63
N THR A 561 -5.69 10.91 -24.96
CA THR A 561 -5.90 12.30 -24.54
C THR A 561 -5.88 12.44 -23.03
N GLY A 562 -6.51 11.52 -22.29
CA GLY A 562 -6.48 11.49 -20.83
C GLY A 562 -5.05 11.36 -20.29
N ARG A 563 -4.25 10.45 -20.82
CA ARG A 563 -2.83 10.28 -20.42
C ARG A 563 -2.00 11.53 -20.70
N MET A 564 -2.13 12.11 -21.88
CA MET A 564 -1.39 13.33 -22.26
C MET A 564 -1.72 14.49 -21.32
N VAL A 565 -3.00 14.70 -21.04
CA VAL A 565 -3.44 15.78 -20.14
C VAL A 565 -2.99 15.51 -18.71
N ASN A 566 -3.08 14.27 -18.22
CA ASN A 566 -2.57 13.90 -16.89
C ASN A 566 -1.08 14.16 -16.76
N ALA A 567 -0.27 13.76 -17.74
CA ALA A 567 1.17 13.98 -17.72
C ALA A 567 1.52 15.47 -17.63
N LEU A 568 0.79 16.31 -18.38
CA LEU A 568 0.98 17.77 -18.31
C LEU A 568 0.57 18.33 -16.93
N LEU A 569 -0.60 17.95 -16.42
CA LEU A 569 -1.08 18.41 -15.12
C LEU A 569 -0.17 17.98 -13.97
N ASP A 570 0.34 16.75 -13.99
CA ASP A 570 1.30 16.26 -13.01
C ASP A 570 2.61 17.07 -13.07
N LEU A 571 3.11 17.35 -14.27
CA LEU A 571 4.31 18.15 -14.46
C LEU A 571 4.14 19.59 -13.96
N LEU A 572 2.98 20.21 -14.22
CA LEU A 572 2.63 21.54 -13.69
C LEU A 572 2.48 21.49 -12.16
N ASN A 573 1.83 20.46 -11.63
CA ASN A 573 1.70 20.26 -10.19
C ASN A 573 3.07 20.11 -9.50
N ASP A 574 3.98 19.34 -10.10
CA ASP A 574 5.37 19.19 -9.62
C ASP A 574 6.13 20.52 -9.66
N SER A 575 5.71 21.44 -10.51
CA SER A 575 6.26 22.78 -10.64
C SER A 575 5.66 23.83 -9.69
N GLY A 576 4.64 23.43 -8.91
CA GLY A 576 4.01 24.31 -7.92
C GLY A 576 2.72 24.99 -8.39
N PHE A 577 2.14 24.53 -9.50
CA PHE A 577 0.81 24.98 -9.91
C PHE A 577 -0.27 24.26 -9.13
N LEU A 578 -1.34 24.99 -8.79
CA LEU A 578 -2.43 24.54 -7.94
C LEU A 578 -3.78 24.61 -8.66
N SER A 579 -4.75 23.88 -8.18
CA SER A 579 -6.14 24.05 -8.63
C SER A 579 -6.76 25.30 -7.99
N HIS A 580 -7.75 25.89 -8.65
CA HIS A 580 -8.51 27.03 -8.16
C HIS A 580 -9.11 26.82 -6.74
N ASN A 581 -9.24 25.58 -6.28
CA ASN A 581 -9.71 25.31 -4.93
C ASN A 581 -8.83 25.92 -3.84
N VAL A 582 -7.57 26.21 -4.11
CA VAL A 582 -6.68 26.88 -3.16
C VAL A 582 -7.21 28.25 -2.74
N THR A 583 -7.89 28.97 -3.62
CA THR A 583 -8.44 30.31 -3.31
C THR A 583 -9.59 30.29 -2.30
N LYS A 584 -10.08 29.11 -1.95
CA LYS A 584 -11.13 28.91 -0.95
C LYS A 584 -10.57 28.61 0.45
N LEU A 585 -9.27 28.43 0.54
CA LEU A 585 -8.60 28.29 1.83
C LEU A 585 -8.50 29.66 2.47
N GLU A 586 -8.60 29.69 3.78
CA GLU A 586 -8.36 30.92 4.53
C GLU A 586 -6.89 31.32 4.42
N GLU A 587 -6.63 32.54 3.95
CA GLU A 587 -5.29 33.00 3.60
C GLU A 587 -4.37 33.28 4.80
N ASN A 588 -4.88 33.31 6.02
CA ASN A 588 -4.14 33.82 7.18
C ASN A 588 -3.54 32.72 8.07
N LYS A 589 -3.14 31.60 7.53
CA LYS A 589 -2.49 30.51 8.30
C LYS A 589 -1.31 29.92 7.54
N SER A 590 -0.28 29.51 8.28
CA SER A 590 0.84 28.74 7.76
C SER A 590 0.55 27.25 7.96
N ILE A 591 0.71 26.44 6.92
CA ILE A 591 0.48 24.98 6.99
C ILE A 591 1.81 24.28 6.79
N LEU A 592 2.28 23.62 7.83
CA LEU A 592 3.49 22.80 7.83
C LEU A 592 3.14 21.32 7.74
N SER A 593 3.78 20.57 6.86
CA SER A 593 3.57 19.11 6.77
C SER A 593 4.89 18.38 6.81
N PHE A 594 5.04 17.49 7.77
CA PHE A 594 6.26 16.70 7.99
C PHE A 594 6.12 15.28 7.46
N LYS A 595 7.17 14.82 6.79
CA LYS A 595 7.30 13.45 6.29
C LYS A 595 8.75 13.01 6.32
N VAL A 596 8.98 11.70 6.33
CA VAL A 596 10.31 11.10 6.12
C VAL A 596 10.22 10.26 4.86
N LEU A 597 11.05 10.58 3.88
CA LEU A 597 11.10 9.88 2.61
C LEU A 597 12.17 8.79 2.68
N LYS A 598 11.87 7.61 2.14
CA LYS A 598 12.82 6.49 2.05
C LYS A 598 13.61 6.64 0.76
N ALA A 599 14.92 6.48 0.85
CA ALA A 599 15.83 6.47 -0.29
C ALA A 599 16.76 5.26 -0.11
N ASP A 600 16.41 4.14 -0.70
CA ASP A 600 17.08 2.85 -0.56
C ASP A 600 17.18 2.42 0.93
N ARG A 601 18.37 2.51 1.53
CA ARG A 601 18.61 2.19 2.95
C ARG A 601 18.62 3.40 3.88
N ASP A 602 18.44 4.58 3.31
CA ASP A 602 18.52 5.86 4.01
C ASP A 602 17.18 6.58 4.00
N TYR A 603 17.05 7.59 4.85
CA TYR A 603 15.81 8.31 5.08
C TYR A 603 16.05 9.81 5.08
N LEU A 604 15.24 10.56 4.34
CA LEU A 604 15.30 12.01 4.25
C LEU A 604 14.12 12.66 5.00
N PRO A 605 14.37 13.33 6.14
CA PRO A 605 13.39 14.22 6.75
C PRO A 605 13.11 15.45 5.88
N VAL A 606 11.83 15.69 5.64
CA VAL A 606 11.37 16.82 4.82
C VAL A 606 10.15 17.49 5.44
N VAL A 607 9.98 18.75 5.14
CA VAL A 607 8.80 19.53 5.50
C VAL A 607 8.37 20.41 4.33
N SER A 608 7.08 20.46 4.05
CA SER A 608 6.48 21.48 3.19
C SER A 608 5.84 22.58 4.02
N LYS A 609 5.94 23.81 3.55
CA LYS A 609 5.18 24.96 4.03
C LYS A 609 4.29 25.47 2.91
N MET A 610 3.01 25.63 3.21
CA MET A 610 2.03 26.24 2.33
C MET A 610 1.50 27.51 2.97
N ASP A 611 1.64 28.63 2.28
CA ASP A 611 1.17 29.95 2.65
C ASP A 611 0.36 30.53 1.48
N GLY A 612 -0.94 30.43 1.56
CA GLY A 612 -1.83 30.73 0.44
C GLY A 612 -1.48 29.89 -0.79
N THR A 613 -1.01 30.55 -1.84
CA THR A 613 -0.59 29.89 -3.09
C THR A 613 0.90 29.54 -3.16
N GLU A 614 1.69 30.00 -2.20
CA GLU A 614 3.11 29.69 -2.12
C GLU A 614 3.33 28.33 -1.45
N VAL A 615 4.08 27.47 -2.11
CA VAL A 615 4.47 26.16 -1.56
C VAL A 615 5.98 26.02 -1.65
N VAL A 616 6.60 25.88 -0.48
CA VAL A 616 8.05 25.72 -0.34
C VAL A 616 8.38 24.49 0.48
N ILE A 617 9.55 23.92 0.24
CA ILE A 617 10.04 22.71 0.91
C ILE A 617 11.35 23.03 1.63
N LYS A 618 11.52 22.42 2.79
CA LYS A 618 12.79 22.40 3.51
C LYS A 618 13.19 20.94 3.78
N MET A 619 14.45 20.63 3.59
CA MET A 619 15.03 19.30 3.81
C MET A 619 16.04 19.36 4.94
N LEU A 620 16.21 18.31 5.68
CA LEU A 620 17.26 18.22 6.68
C LEU A 620 18.64 18.46 6.01
N GLY A 621 19.44 19.35 6.59
CA GLY A 621 20.75 19.73 6.03
C GLY A 621 20.70 20.89 5.03
N VAL A 622 19.50 21.38 4.70
CA VAL A 622 19.30 22.57 3.84
C VAL A 622 18.60 23.65 4.65
N ASP A 623 19.29 24.76 4.87
CA ASP A 623 18.83 25.80 5.82
C ASP A 623 17.75 26.71 5.25
N THR A 624 17.59 26.75 3.93
CA THR A 624 16.66 27.64 3.23
C THR A 624 15.37 26.92 2.83
N TRP A 625 14.28 27.68 2.78
CA TRP A 625 13.06 27.23 2.11
C TRP A 625 13.25 27.33 0.59
N ILE A 626 12.88 26.28 -0.12
CA ILE A 626 13.05 26.14 -1.57
C ILE A 626 11.67 25.98 -2.21
N PRO A 627 11.36 26.74 -3.29
CA PRO A 627 10.14 26.51 -4.06
C PRO A 627 10.04 25.03 -4.50
N ILE A 628 8.85 24.47 -4.45
CA ILE A 628 8.60 23.04 -4.74
C ILE A 628 9.25 22.60 -6.05
N GLY A 629 9.11 23.38 -7.13
CA GLY A 629 9.65 23.02 -8.43
C GLY A 629 11.18 23.05 -8.53
N ASP A 630 11.86 23.62 -7.54
CA ASP A 630 13.32 23.68 -7.48
C ASP A 630 13.89 22.68 -6.47
N ALA A 631 13.06 22.19 -5.54
CA ALA A 631 13.50 21.31 -4.46
C ALA A 631 14.23 20.02 -4.94
N PRO A 632 13.84 19.35 -6.05
CA PRO A 632 14.57 18.19 -6.54
C PRO A 632 16.04 18.48 -6.89
N PHE A 633 16.36 19.72 -7.30
CA PHE A 633 17.73 20.12 -7.68
C PHE A 633 18.66 20.33 -6.48
N HIS A 634 18.12 20.30 -5.26
CA HIS A 634 18.86 20.48 -4.01
C HIS A 634 19.01 19.21 -3.17
N LEU A 635 18.55 18.06 -3.67
CA LEU A 635 18.60 16.77 -2.96
C LEU A 635 20.02 16.36 -2.60
N ASP A 636 21.02 16.68 -3.43
CA ASP A 636 22.41 16.34 -3.17
C ASP A 636 23.01 17.06 -1.96
N ARG A 637 22.37 18.13 -1.48
CA ARG A 637 22.75 18.89 -0.28
C ARG A 637 22.04 18.39 0.98
N ALA A 638 21.06 17.54 0.83
CA ALA A 638 20.24 17.04 1.93
C ALA A 638 21.00 16.02 2.77
N LYS A 639 20.74 16.01 4.07
CA LYS A 639 21.34 15.07 5.01
C LYS A 639 20.42 13.88 5.22
N MET A 640 20.89 12.71 4.81
CA MET A 640 20.20 11.45 5.02
C MET A 640 20.42 10.92 6.44
N LEU A 641 19.42 10.21 6.96
CA LEU A 641 19.48 9.51 8.24
C LEU A 641 19.32 8.00 8.02
N LYS A 642 19.83 7.20 8.95
CA LYS A 642 19.53 5.76 9.01
C LYS A 642 18.19 5.52 9.71
N LYS A 643 17.53 4.38 9.44
CA LYS A 643 16.33 3.97 10.18
C LYS A 643 16.55 4.09 11.69
N PRO A 644 15.64 4.73 12.45
CA PRO A 644 15.79 4.83 13.89
C PRO A 644 15.86 3.45 14.53
N GLN A 645 16.88 3.25 15.38
CA GLN A 645 17.06 2.03 16.15
C GLN A 645 17.32 2.40 17.60
N LYS A 646 16.53 1.81 18.51
CA LYS A 646 16.66 2.10 19.94
C LYS A 646 18.09 1.80 20.42
N ASN A 647 18.73 2.79 21.03
CA ASN A 647 20.11 2.71 21.56
C ASN A 647 21.23 2.45 20.54
N LYS A 648 20.97 2.50 19.23
CA LYS A 648 21.99 2.27 18.19
C LYS A 648 22.32 3.51 17.38
N ASN A 649 21.36 4.42 17.21
CA ASN A 649 21.59 5.68 16.54
C ASN A 649 20.68 6.79 17.12
N ASN A 650 20.97 8.04 16.75
CA ASN A 650 20.23 9.22 17.22
C ASN A 650 19.27 9.79 16.16
N SER A 651 18.92 9.02 15.14
CA SER A 651 18.11 9.51 14.01
C SER A 651 16.77 10.10 14.45
N SER A 652 16.08 9.47 15.40
CA SER A 652 14.82 10.00 15.95
C SER A 652 15.02 11.33 16.67
N ALA A 653 16.09 11.48 17.45
CA ALA A 653 16.39 12.75 18.13
C ALA A 653 16.73 13.88 17.14
N VAL A 654 17.49 13.58 16.08
CA VAL A 654 17.78 14.54 15.01
C VAL A 654 16.52 14.98 14.30
N PHE A 655 15.61 14.03 14.00
CA PHE A 655 14.32 14.34 13.40
C PHE A 655 13.47 15.23 14.32
N LYS A 656 13.38 14.90 15.60
CA LYS A 656 12.63 15.71 16.59
C LYS A 656 13.18 17.14 16.67
N THR A 657 14.50 17.29 16.67
CA THR A 657 15.15 18.61 16.65
C THR A 657 14.79 19.38 15.38
N PHE A 658 14.82 18.71 14.22
CA PHE A 658 14.43 19.33 12.95
C PHE A 658 12.99 19.84 12.97
N VAL A 659 12.04 19.01 13.44
CA VAL A 659 10.63 19.41 13.56
C VAL A 659 10.47 20.61 14.48
N THR A 660 11.09 20.57 15.68
CA THR A 660 11.00 21.63 16.67
C THR A 660 11.56 22.96 16.12
N GLN A 661 12.75 22.94 15.54
CA GLN A 661 13.39 24.15 14.96
C GLN A 661 12.56 24.77 13.83
N VAL A 662 11.97 23.95 12.96
CA VAL A 662 11.12 24.47 11.88
C VAL A 662 9.90 25.18 12.45
N ILE A 663 9.24 24.62 13.46
CA ILE A 663 8.04 25.22 14.07
C ILE A 663 8.42 26.50 14.83
N GLU A 664 9.49 26.48 15.61
CA GLU A 664 9.97 27.68 16.35
C GLU A 664 10.33 28.83 15.41
N ASN A 665 11.06 28.51 14.31
CA ASN A 665 11.39 29.52 13.31
C ASN A 665 10.15 30.14 12.65
N GLU A 666 9.10 29.34 12.44
CA GLU A 666 7.85 29.87 11.87
C GLU A 666 7.09 30.73 12.88
N LEU A 667 7.09 30.38 14.17
CA LEU A 667 6.50 31.20 15.23
C LEU A 667 7.18 32.57 15.36
N ASP A 668 8.50 32.62 15.14
CA ASP A 668 9.27 33.85 15.26
C ASP A 668 9.07 34.80 14.06
N GLN A 669 8.45 34.32 12.96
CA GLN A 669 8.17 35.11 11.77
C GLN A 669 6.88 35.96 11.85
N GLY A 670 5.99 35.72 12.81
CA GLY A 670 4.75 36.47 12.94
C GLY A 670 3.71 35.84 13.85
N ASP A 671 2.56 36.49 13.95
CA ASP A 671 1.48 36.08 14.87
C ASP A 671 0.40 35.16 14.22
N ARG A 672 0.67 34.62 13.03
CA ARG A 672 -0.27 33.79 12.30
C ARG A 672 -0.45 32.42 12.96
N PRO A 673 -1.66 31.84 12.88
CA PRO A 673 -1.87 30.44 13.26
C PRO A 673 -1.03 29.49 12.39
N ILE A 674 -0.49 28.46 13.01
CA ILE A 674 0.32 27.43 12.36
C ILE A 674 -0.42 26.10 12.48
N VAL A 675 -0.72 25.48 11.37
CA VAL A 675 -1.28 24.12 11.33
C VAL A 675 -0.15 23.15 11.01
N VAL A 676 0.08 22.20 11.90
CA VAL A 676 1.13 21.20 11.75
C VAL A 676 0.48 19.87 11.41
N MET A 677 0.70 19.38 10.19
CA MET A 677 0.22 18.10 9.70
C MET A 677 1.31 17.06 9.81
N MET A 678 1.01 15.96 10.48
CA MET A 678 1.93 14.84 10.67
C MET A 678 1.39 13.56 10.04
N ASN A 679 2.14 12.98 9.11
CA ASN A 679 1.78 11.68 8.54
C ASN A 679 1.93 10.58 9.60
N ALA A 680 0.96 9.69 9.69
CA ALA A 680 0.95 8.61 10.69
C ALA A 680 2.13 7.64 10.56
N THR A 681 2.77 7.54 9.39
CA THR A 681 3.97 6.71 9.19
C THR A 681 5.15 7.15 10.04
N LEU A 682 5.16 8.41 10.51
CA LEU A 682 6.19 8.93 11.42
C LEU A 682 6.23 8.19 12.77
N ARG A 683 5.14 7.50 13.15
CA ARG A 683 5.10 6.64 14.35
C ARG A 683 6.11 5.49 14.32
N ASN A 684 6.59 5.09 13.14
CA ASN A 684 7.52 3.98 12.93
C ASN A 684 8.95 4.36 13.33
N GLY A 685 9.16 4.62 14.62
CA GLY A 685 10.46 4.94 15.22
C GLY A 685 10.87 6.41 15.17
N TRP A 686 10.20 7.28 14.42
CA TRP A 686 10.53 8.71 14.34
C TRP A 686 9.85 9.51 15.44
N LEU A 687 8.51 9.34 15.57
CA LEU A 687 7.66 10.00 16.57
C LEU A 687 6.69 8.96 17.17
N ASP A 688 7.15 8.20 18.13
CA ASP A 688 6.40 7.11 18.76
C ASP A 688 5.14 7.58 19.53
N VAL A 689 5.04 8.85 19.85
CA VAL A 689 3.83 9.48 20.42
C VAL A 689 2.64 9.44 19.45
N LEU A 690 2.89 9.32 18.15
CA LEU A 690 1.83 9.18 17.15
C LEU A 690 1.29 7.75 17.04
N LEU A 691 1.80 6.80 17.84
CA LEU A 691 1.22 5.47 17.98
C LEU A 691 -0.19 5.56 18.59
N ASN A 692 -1.14 4.81 18.05
CA ASN A 692 -2.53 4.83 18.52
C ASN A 692 -2.67 4.71 20.05
N PRO A 693 -1.97 3.78 20.74
CA PRO A 693 -2.08 3.66 22.20
C PRO A 693 -1.42 4.80 22.99
N ARG A 694 -0.65 5.68 22.33
CA ARG A 694 0.06 6.79 22.97
C ARG A 694 -0.52 8.17 22.68
N ILE A 695 -1.40 8.27 21.70
CA ILE A 695 -2.07 9.53 21.37
C ILE A 695 -2.92 9.98 22.54
N GLN A 696 -2.75 11.26 22.91
CA GLN A 696 -3.61 11.97 23.85
C GLN A 696 -4.20 13.15 23.11
N TYR A 697 -5.52 13.25 23.06
CA TYR A 697 -6.21 14.26 22.24
C TYR A 697 -5.93 15.70 22.67
N ASP A 698 -5.75 15.92 23.97
CA ASP A 698 -5.56 17.26 24.55
C ASP A 698 -4.09 17.64 24.70
N VAL A 699 -3.18 16.80 24.25
CA VAL A 699 -1.75 17.01 24.38
C VAL A 699 -1.14 17.21 23.00
N VAL A 700 -0.34 18.27 22.89
CA VAL A 700 0.49 18.51 21.72
C VAL A 700 1.67 17.54 21.73
N PRO A 701 1.86 16.75 20.68
CA PRO A 701 2.92 15.74 20.69
C PRO A 701 4.31 16.36 20.61
N TYR A 702 5.20 16.00 21.53
CA TYR A 702 6.65 16.24 21.50
C TYR A 702 7.16 17.66 21.39
N LEU A 703 6.55 18.60 22.05
CA LEU A 703 7.09 19.95 22.00
C LEU A 703 7.74 20.30 23.32
N ASN A 704 8.75 21.16 23.27
CA ASN A 704 9.27 21.80 24.48
C ASN A 704 8.17 22.66 25.13
N GLU A 705 8.39 23.09 26.37
CA GLU A 705 7.39 23.86 27.13
C GLU A 705 6.89 25.09 26.37
N ARG A 706 7.75 25.76 25.61
CA ARG A 706 7.36 26.91 24.78
C ARG A 706 6.28 26.52 23.77
N LEU A 707 6.51 25.46 23.00
CA LEU A 707 5.60 25.06 21.93
C LEU A 707 4.34 24.38 22.47
N ALA A 708 4.45 23.65 23.59
CA ALA A 708 3.31 22.98 24.21
C ALA A 708 2.21 23.94 24.69
N ASN A 709 2.62 25.17 25.08
CA ASN A 709 1.71 26.21 25.59
C ASN A 709 1.34 27.27 24.52
N GLU A 710 1.77 27.07 23.27
CA GLU A 710 1.53 28.05 22.21
C GLU A 710 0.19 27.85 21.53
N SER A 711 -0.78 28.71 21.80
CA SER A 711 -2.15 28.59 21.28
C SER A 711 -2.28 28.75 19.77
N ARG A 712 -1.29 29.33 19.11
CA ARG A 712 -1.27 29.50 17.66
C ARG A 712 -0.97 28.22 16.92
N ILE A 713 -0.45 27.17 17.59
CA ILE A 713 -0.10 25.91 16.95
C ILE A 713 -1.25 24.90 17.08
N LYS A 714 -1.69 24.38 15.95
CA LYS A 714 -2.71 23.34 15.87
C LYS A 714 -2.14 22.09 15.17
N PHE A 715 -2.23 20.93 15.82
CA PHE A 715 -1.70 19.69 15.27
C PHE A 715 -2.81 18.82 14.72
N ILE A 716 -2.50 18.09 13.63
CA ILE A 716 -3.35 17.05 13.13
C ILE A 716 -2.51 15.87 12.62
N ARG A 717 -2.80 14.67 13.13
CA ARG A 717 -2.27 13.43 12.58
C ARG A 717 -3.12 12.97 11.42
N ILE A 718 -2.49 12.57 10.31
CA ILE A 718 -3.16 12.09 9.10
C ILE A 718 -2.68 10.68 8.79
N ASN A 719 -3.61 9.75 8.65
CA ASN A 719 -3.33 8.36 8.31
C ASN A 719 -4.05 7.98 7.01
N THR A 720 -3.28 7.52 6.03
CA THR A 720 -3.74 7.14 4.70
C THR A 720 -3.36 5.69 4.35
N THR A 721 -2.82 4.92 5.31
CA THR A 721 -2.36 3.56 5.06
C THR A 721 -3.51 2.57 5.01
N ASN A 722 -3.50 1.66 4.03
CA ASN A 722 -4.54 0.62 3.88
C ASN A 722 -4.59 -0.36 5.05
N LEU A 723 -3.48 -0.52 5.77
CA LEU A 723 -3.38 -1.49 6.86
C LEU A 723 -4.07 -1.02 8.14
N ASP A 724 -4.11 0.29 8.36
CA ASP A 724 -4.55 0.86 9.62
C ASP A 724 -5.92 1.52 9.54
N VAL A 725 -6.24 2.12 8.39
CA VAL A 725 -7.54 2.73 8.19
C VAL A 725 -8.54 1.64 7.80
N PRO A 726 -9.58 1.43 8.62
CA PRO A 726 -10.49 0.32 8.40
C PRO A 726 -11.28 0.47 7.11
N GLN A 727 -11.65 -0.65 6.50
CA GLN A 727 -12.65 -0.66 5.45
C GLN A 727 -14.01 -0.24 6.03
N TYR A 728 -14.87 0.30 5.18
CA TYR A 728 -16.12 0.91 5.61
C TYR A 728 -17.24 0.71 4.58
N ARG A 729 -18.46 1.04 4.98
CA ARG A 729 -19.59 1.29 4.06
C ARG A 729 -20.28 2.60 4.45
N ILE A 730 -20.85 3.29 3.46
CA ILE A 730 -21.70 4.47 3.67
C ILE A 730 -23.13 4.10 3.23
N PHE A 731 -24.11 4.41 4.07
CA PHE A 731 -25.50 4.05 3.83
C PHE A 731 -26.46 5.12 4.34
N ASP A 732 -27.73 5.00 3.94
CA ASP A 732 -28.85 5.80 4.43
C ASP A 732 -29.45 5.09 5.63
N PRO A 733 -29.57 5.71 6.81
CA PRO A 733 -30.19 5.07 7.97
C PRO A 733 -31.66 4.67 7.73
N GLU A 734 -32.36 5.32 6.79
CA GLU A 734 -33.74 4.92 6.41
C GLU A 734 -33.76 3.69 5.51
N ASN A 735 -32.65 3.35 4.85
CA ASN A 735 -32.52 2.17 3.99
C ASN A 735 -31.10 1.63 3.98
N GLU A 736 -30.75 0.89 5.00
CA GLU A 736 -29.40 0.34 5.21
C GLU A 736 -28.95 -0.65 4.13
N GLU A 737 -29.87 -1.21 3.35
CA GLU A 737 -29.54 -2.17 2.31
C GLU A 737 -28.95 -1.51 1.06
N ILE A 738 -29.23 -0.22 0.87
CA ILE A 738 -28.76 0.51 -0.32
C ILE A 738 -27.47 1.25 0.02
N PRO A 739 -26.30 0.76 -0.47
CA PRO A 739 -25.06 1.49 -0.27
C PRO A 739 -25.10 2.81 -1.05
N LYS A 740 -24.65 3.88 -0.41
CA LYS A 740 -24.55 5.21 -1.03
C LYS A 740 -23.14 5.52 -1.51
N LYS A 741 -23.05 6.22 -2.63
CA LYS A 741 -21.81 6.75 -3.23
C LYS A 741 -21.50 8.13 -2.66
N GLU A 742 -21.44 8.33 -1.40
CA GLU A 742 -21.28 9.67 -0.87
C GLU A 742 -19.90 9.93 -0.31
N SER A 743 -19.27 11.01 -0.77
CA SER A 743 -18.08 11.59 -0.18
C SER A 743 -18.44 12.48 1.00
N GLY A 744 -17.51 12.73 1.89
CA GLY A 744 -17.64 13.67 2.99
C GLY A 744 -16.79 13.29 4.17
N ILE A 745 -16.98 13.99 5.26
CA ILE A 745 -16.28 13.76 6.53
C ILE A 745 -17.27 13.10 7.50
N PHE A 746 -16.80 12.12 8.25
CA PHE A 746 -17.54 11.39 9.26
C PHE A 746 -16.78 11.52 10.57
N LYS A 747 -17.47 11.90 11.64
CA LYS A 747 -16.88 12.15 12.95
C LYS A 747 -17.23 11.03 13.92
N ASP A 748 -16.22 10.35 14.43
CA ASP A 748 -16.34 9.35 15.50
C ASP A 748 -16.63 10.04 16.85
N PRO A 749 -17.38 9.43 17.76
CA PRO A 749 -17.61 9.98 19.10
C PRO A 749 -16.34 10.30 19.90
N LEU A 750 -15.21 9.68 19.58
CA LEU A 750 -13.91 9.96 20.21
C LEU A 750 -13.17 11.16 19.59
N GLY A 751 -13.72 11.80 18.55
CA GLY A 751 -13.06 12.91 17.86
C GLY A 751 -12.07 12.48 16.78
N ILE A 752 -12.20 11.27 16.24
CA ILE A 752 -11.51 10.80 15.05
C ILE A 752 -12.37 11.13 13.84
N TYR A 753 -11.75 11.62 12.78
CA TYR A 753 -12.45 11.99 11.56
C TYR A 753 -12.03 11.09 10.40
N TYR A 754 -12.99 10.67 9.58
CA TYR A 754 -12.76 9.88 8.38
C TYR A 754 -13.22 10.67 7.15
N GLY A 755 -12.27 11.11 6.35
CA GLY A 755 -12.53 11.83 5.10
C GLY A 755 -12.62 10.87 3.91
N VAL A 756 -13.76 10.84 3.24
CA VAL A 756 -13.94 10.04 2.01
C VAL A 756 -14.04 10.97 0.83
N GLY A 757 -13.20 10.74 -0.18
CA GLY A 757 -13.19 11.52 -1.40
C GLY A 757 -14.38 11.27 -2.31
N GLY A 758 -14.53 12.12 -3.31
CA GLY A 758 -15.45 11.89 -4.41
C GLY A 758 -14.98 10.71 -5.28
N ARG A 759 -15.88 10.14 -6.03
CA ARG A 759 -15.57 9.04 -6.94
C ARG A 759 -14.66 9.55 -8.05
N PRO A 760 -13.57 8.84 -8.38
CA PRO A 760 -12.70 9.21 -9.49
C PRO A 760 -13.45 9.33 -10.82
N SER A 761 -13.10 10.31 -11.64
CA SER A 761 -13.71 10.52 -12.95
C SER A 761 -13.51 9.34 -13.89
N ALA A 762 -12.36 8.68 -13.81
CA ALA A 762 -12.07 7.43 -14.53
C ALA A 762 -13.09 6.32 -14.24
N TRP A 763 -13.71 6.32 -13.08
CA TRP A 763 -14.77 5.38 -12.73
C TRP A 763 -16.15 5.84 -13.21
N GLN A 764 -16.25 7.04 -13.75
CA GLN A 764 -17.50 7.68 -14.20
C GLN A 764 -17.63 7.75 -15.72
N GLY A 765 -16.55 7.50 -16.47
CA GLY A 765 -16.52 7.64 -17.92
C GLY A 765 -17.49 6.73 -18.69
N SER A 766 -17.53 6.88 -20.00
CA SER A 766 -18.49 6.20 -20.89
C SER A 766 -18.31 4.68 -20.98
N LEU A 767 -17.18 4.15 -20.64
CA LEU A 767 -16.97 2.73 -20.35
C LEU A 767 -17.86 2.22 -19.21
N VAL A 768 -18.51 3.11 -18.56
CA VAL A 768 -19.45 2.97 -17.46
C VAL A 768 -20.86 2.69 -17.94
N THR A 769 -21.05 2.18 -19.11
CA THR A 769 -22.17 1.30 -19.38
C THR A 769 -22.13 0.06 -18.48
N ASP A 770 -20.97 -0.21 -17.88
CA ASP A 770 -20.88 -1.27 -16.89
C ASP A 770 -21.54 -0.83 -15.58
N ILE A 771 -22.67 -1.46 -15.32
CA ILE A 771 -23.55 -1.30 -14.15
C ILE A 771 -22.75 -1.37 -12.82
N LYS A 772 -21.57 -2.01 -12.80
CA LYS A 772 -20.73 -2.15 -11.58
C LYS A 772 -20.22 -0.83 -11.01
N TYR A 773 -20.03 0.20 -11.87
CA TYR A 773 -19.57 1.52 -11.43
C TYR A 773 -20.72 2.52 -11.23
N THR A 774 -21.87 2.29 -11.86
CA THR A 774 -23.01 3.19 -11.76
C THR A 774 -23.91 2.86 -10.58
N LYS A 775 -24.01 1.59 -10.19
CA LYS A 775 -24.82 1.14 -9.06
C LYS A 775 -23.94 0.94 -7.82
N PRO A 776 -24.17 1.67 -6.71
CA PRO A 776 -23.39 1.53 -5.49
C PRO A 776 -23.29 0.09 -4.98
N SER A 777 -24.37 -0.70 -5.11
CA SER A 777 -24.38 -2.12 -4.71
C SER A 777 -23.41 -3.01 -5.48
N LYS A 778 -23.00 -2.58 -6.67
CA LYS A 778 -22.07 -3.33 -7.53
C LYS A 778 -20.69 -2.68 -7.63
N LEU A 779 -20.44 -1.63 -6.87
CA LEU A 779 -19.14 -0.98 -6.84
C LEU A 779 -18.10 -1.93 -6.24
N LEU A 780 -17.14 -2.36 -7.03
CA LEU A 780 -16.06 -3.25 -6.59
C LEU A 780 -14.90 -2.47 -5.98
N LEU A 781 -14.60 -1.30 -6.54
CA LEU A 781 -13.55 -0.42 -6.05
C LEU A 781 -14.15 0.65 -5.14
N GLN A 782 -13.50 0.92 -4.05
CA GLN A 782 -13.91 1.91 -3.07
C GLN A 782 -12.74 2.82 -2.74
N GLN A 783 -12.98 4.12 -2.66
CA GLN A 783 -11.95 5.03 -2.20
C GLN A 783 -11.54 4.74 -0.77
N ARG A 784 -10.25 4.90 -0.51
CA ARG A 784 -9.68 4.81 0.83
C ARG A 784 -10.19 5.97 1.68
N ALA A 785 -10.61 5.69 2.90
CA ALA A 785 -10.85 6.75 3.87
C ALA A 785 -9.51 7.31 4.36
N VAL A 786 -9.50 8.60 4.66
CA VAL A 786 -8.36 9.26 5.32
C VAL A 786 -8.74 9.52 6.77
N GLU A 787 -8.00 8.91 7.68
CA GLU A 787 -8.20 9.13 9.11
C GLU A 787 -7.45 10.39 9.56
N CYS A 788 -8.13 11.26 10.26
CA CYS A 788 -7.60 12.50 10.80
C CYS A 788 -7.85 12.58 12.30
N ILE A 789 -6.80 12.88 13.07
CA ILE A 789 -6.90 13.07 14.51
C ILE A 789 -6.30 14.44 14.87
N PRO A 790 -7.14 15.45 15.13
CA PRO A 790 -6.69 16.71 15.71
C PRO A 790 -6.15 16.53 17.13
N LEU A 791 -5.02 17.12 17.45
CA LEU A 791 -4.29 16.95 18.71
C LEU A 791 -3.98 18.30 19.35
N GLY A 792 -4.09 18.36 20.67
CA GLY A 792 -3.84 19.55 21.47
C GLY A 792 -5.09 20.12 22.14
N PRO A 793 -4.97 21.19 22.91
CA PRO A 793 -6.08 21.82 23.66
C PRO A 793 -7.02 22.58 22.71
N LEU A 794 -7.76 21.84 21.88
CA LEU A 794 -8.66 22.36 20.87
C LEU A 794 -10.12 22.17 21.31
N ASP A 795 -10.96 23.15 21.07
CA ASP A 795 -12.39 22.99 21.20
C ASP A 795 -12.99 22.16 20.05
N GLU A 796 -14.26 21.83 20.13
CA GLU A 796 -14.92 20.98 19.15
C GLU A 796 -14.99 21.63 17.77
N ASN A 797 -15.20 22.93 17.68
CA ASN A 797 -15.25 23.65 16.41
C ASN A 797 -13.88 23.68 15.75
N GLU A 798 -12.83 23.94 16.52
CA GLU A 798 -11.46 23.93 16.02
C GLU A 798 -11.04 22.55 15.48
N ARG A 799 -11.49 21.46 16.12
CA ARG A 799 -11.28 20.09 15.64
C ARG A 799 -12.01 19.84 14.32
N ASP A 800 -13.26 20.27 14.23
CA ASP A 800 -14.07 20.17 13.01
C ASP A 800 -13.46 20.99 11.87
N ASP A 801 -12.99 22.20 12.14
CA ASP A 801 -12.33 23.07 11.15
C ASP A 801 -11.04 22.47 10.60
N LEU A 802 -10.25 21.83 11.46
CA LEU A 802 -9.05 21.11 11.01
C LEU A 802 -9.39 19.92 10.10
N ALA A 803 -10.44 19.17 10.40
CA ALA A 803 -10.88 18.06 9.56
C ALA A 803 -11.40 18.58 8.19
N TYR A 804 -12.14 19.70 8.19
CA TYR A 804 -12.56 20.35 6.95
C TYR A 804 -11.36 20.88 6.15
N LEU A 805 -10.37 21.45 6.81
CA LEU A 805 -9.14 21.92 6.15
C LEU A 805 -8.43 20.77 5.44
N VAL A 806 -8.29 19.60 6.08
CA VAL A 806 -7.69 18.43 5.44
C VAL A 806 -8.48 18.00 4.19
N ASP A 807 -9.81 17.96 4.27
CA ASP A 807 -10.65 17.61 3.11
C ASP A 807 -10.49 18.65 1.97
N GLN A 808 -10.40 19.92 2.29
CA GLN A 808 -10.15 20.98 1.31
C GLN A 808 -8.78 20.83 0.66
N LEU A 809 -7.74 20.58 1.44
CA LEU A 809 -6.37 20.39 0.96
C LEU A 809 -6.22 19.17 0.04
N ARG A 810 -7.07 18.18 0.16
CA ARG A 810 -7.13 17.03 -0.76
C ARG A 810 -7.65 17.40 -2.16
N ARG A 811 -8.13 18.62 -2.37
CA ARG A 811 -8.66 19.13 -3.65
C ARG A 811 -7.78 20.23 -4.27
N VAL A 812 -6.68 20.58 -3.67
CA VAL A 812 -5.80 21.68 -4.08
C VAL A 812 -4.86 21.28 -5.22
N GLY A 813 -4.46 20.01 -5.31
CA GLY A 813 -3.57 19.53 -6.37
C GLY A 813 -4.24 19.55 -7.75
N LEU A 814 -3.41 19.75 -8.78
CA LEU A 814 -3.84 19.60 -10.18
C LEU A 814 -3.96 18.11 -10.51
N THR A 815 -5.13 17.55 -10.37
CA THR A 815 -5.39 16.14 -10.66
C THR A 815 -6.75 15.99 -11.34
N PHE A 816 -6.94 14.89 -12.05
CA PHE A 816 -8.25 14.55 -12.59
C PHE A 816 -9.26 14.19 -11.53
N ASP A 817 -8.80 13.71 -10.38
CA ASP A 817 -9.66 13.27 -9.31
C ASP A 817 -10.17 14.44 -8.47
N THR A 818 -11.33 14.24 -7.89
CA THR A 818 -11.94 15.26 -7.03
C THR A 818 -11.18 15.42 -5.73
N HIS A 819 -10.53 14.34 -5.25
CA HIS A 819 -9.76 14.33 -4.02
C HIS A 819 -8.52 13.45 -4.21
N THR A 820 -7.40 13.90 -3.68
CA THR A 820 -6.21 13.05 -3.52
C THR A 820 -6.31 12.26 -2.20
N VAL A 821 -5.59 11.16 -2.11
CA VAL A 821 -5.50 10.38 -0.85
C VAL A 821 -4.82 11.25 0.20
N ASP A 822 -3.57 11.67 -0.05
CA ASP A 822 -2.89 12.62 0.83
C ASP A 822 -3.38 14.05 0.60
N PRO A 823 -3.52 14.89 1.65
CA PRO A 823 -3.71 16.32 1.47
C PRO A 823 -2.48 16.93 0.79
N TYR A 824 -2.69 18.00 0.01
CA TYR A 824 -1.68 18.57 -0.88
C TYR A 824 -0.31 18.83 -0.21
N PRO A 825 -0.23 19.42 0.99
CA PRO A 825 1.08 19.66 1.62
C PRO A 825 1.86 18.39 1.94
N ILE A 826 1.19 17.25 2.18
CA ILE A 826 1.84 15.93 2.33
C ILE A 826 2.13 15.33 0.96
N LYS A 827 1.17 15.39 0.02
CA LYS A 827 1.33 14.85 -1.32
C LYS A 827 2.52 15.45 -2.04
N VAL A 828 2.71 16.76 -1.90
CA VAL A 828 3.79 17.47 -2.57
C VAL A 828 5.19 16.98 -2.15
N LEU A 829 5.35 16.51 -0.93
CA LEU A 829 6.61 15.93 -0.47
C LEU A 829 6.95 14.62 -1.22
N ASN A 830 5.94 13.91 -1.70
CA ASN A 830 6.16 12.69 -2.49
C ASN A 830 6.86 12.97 -3.83
N ILE A 831 6.77 14.21 -4.34
CA ILE A 831 7.47 14.61 -5.55
C ILE A 831 8.97 14.36 -5.41
N LEU A 832 9.54 14.63 -4.24
CA LEU A 832 10.95 14.39 -3.98
C LEU A 832 11.32 12.90 -4.08
N SER A 833 10.40 11.99 -3.71
CA SER A 833 10.66 10.55 -3.81
C SER A 833 10.94 10.12 -5.24
N LYS A 834 10.25 10.70 -6.24
CA LYS A 834 10.50 10.42 -7.67
C LYS A 834 11.96 10.66 -8.05
N TYR A 835 12.60 11.67 -7.44
CA TYR A 835 13.96 12.11 -7.77
C TYR A 835 15.03 11.55 -6.81
N LEU A 836 14.61 10.93 -5.69
CA LEU A 836 15.51 10.28 -4.75
C LEU A 836 15.84 8.84 -5.14
N THR A 837 14.84 8.08 -5.55
CA THR A 837 14.96 6.64 -5.79
C THR A 837 14.91 6.30 -7.27
N GLY A 838 14.52 7.25 -8.13
CA GLY A 838 14.18 6.99 -9.52
C GLY A 838 12.97 6.07 -9.73
N ASN A 839 12.32 5.66 -8.66
CA ASN A 839 11.26 4.67 -8.65
C ASN A 839 9.89 5.33 -8.77
N GLU A 840 9.15 5.04 -9.82
CA GLU A 840 7.76 5.47 -9.99
C GLU A 840 6.78 4.60 -9.19
N GLU A 841 7.20 3.43 -8.70
CA GLU A 841 6.35 2.47 -8.01
C GLU A 841 5.71 2.99 -6.71
N PHE A 842 6.21 4.09 -6.15
CA PHE A 842 5.62 4.76 -4.99
C PHE A 842 4.43 5.67 -5.31
N PHE A 843 4.07 5.82 -6.58
CA PHE A 843 3.04 6.77 -7.05
C PHE A 843 1.86 6.12 -7.74
N ASP A 844 1.87 4.81 -7.86
CA ASP A 844 0.63 4.12 -8.16
C ASP A 844 -0.28 4.32 -6.94
N ASP A 845 -1.16 5.31 -7.05
CA ASP A 845 -2.29 5.50 -6.13
C ASP A 845 -3.19 4.28 -6.30
N GLY A 846 -2.71 3.16 -5.72
CA GLY A 846 -3.17 1.80 -5.88
C GLY A 846 -4.67 1.68 -6.06
N PHE A 847 -5.07 1.58 -7.30
CA PHE A 847 -6.37 1.07 -7.68
C PHE A 847 -6.43 -0.45 -7.59
N ASP A 848 -5.31 -1.10 -7.33
CA ASP A 848 -5.24 -2.52 -7.07
C ASP A 848 -5.37 -2.78 -5.58
N ASP A 849 -6.60 -3.14 -5.17
CA ASP A 849 -6.86 -3.94 -3.95
C ASP A 849 -6.23 -5.35 -4.08
N GLU A 850 -5.39 -5.56 -5.06
CA GLU A 850 -4.54 -6.73 -5.17
C GLU A 850 -3.41 -6.59 -4.17
N VAL A 851 -3.31 -7.58 -3.35
CA VAL A 851 -2.26 -7.82 -2.38
C VAL A 851 -0.92 -7.35 -2.92
N GLU A 852 -0.57 -6.08 -2.69
CA GLU A 852 0.82 -5.72 -2.63
C GLU A 852 1.40 -6.56 -1.51
N VAL A 853 2.11 -7.59 -1.91
CA VAL A 853 3.06 -8.23 -1.05
C VAL A 853 4.17 -7.20 -0.88
N GLU A 854 3.91 -6.20 -0.03
CA GLU A 854 5.00 -5.37 0.46
C GLU A 854 6.03 -6.29 1.08
N GLU A 855 7.13 -6.45 0.38
CA GLU A 855 8.36 -6.98 0.91
C GLU A 855 8.94 -5.97 1.92
N GLU A 856 8.24 -5.77 3.00
CA GLU A 856 8.84 -5.30 4.22
C GLU A 856 8.42 -6.25 5.34
N VAL A 857 9.25 -7.26 5.55
CA VAL A 857 9.42 -7.81 6.88
C VAL A 857 10.06 -6.72 7.72
N ASP A 858 9.35 -5.63 7.90
CA ASP A 858 9.66 -4.68 8.94
C ASP A 858 9.33 -5.38 10.25
N GLU A 859 10.39 -5.63 11.00
CA GLU A 859 10.32 -6.01 12.39
C GLU A 859 9.23 -5.16 13.05
N ILE A 860 8.13 -5.79 13.43
CA ILE A 860 7.12 -5.16 14.29
C ILE A 860 7.91 -4.72 15.52
N PRO A 861 8.01 -3.42 15.83
CA PRO A 861 8.70 -3.01 17.03
C PRO A 861 7.95 -3.60 18.21
N VAL A 862 8.53 -4.58 18.86
CA VAL A 862 8.07 -5.06 20.16
C VAL A 862 8.11 -3.85 21.08
N VAL A 863 6.95 -3.34 21.42
CA VAL A 863 6.82 -2.28 22.44
C VAL A 863 7.23 -2.90 23.76
N VAL A 864 8.48 -2.77 24.10
CA VAL A 864 8.93 -2.98 25.47
C VAL A 864 8.77 -1.66 26.21
N ASN A 865 7.90 -1.64 27.22
CA ASN A 865 7.76 -0.55 28.18
C ASN A 865 9.10 -0.19 28.83
#